data_0a29f2a5dcfbd72dc4fad779c9f42ae7
#
_entry.id   0a29f2a5dcfbd72dc4fad779c9f42ae7
#
_cell.length_a   1.000
_cell.length_b   1.000
_cell.length_c   1.000
_cell.angle_alpha   90.00
_cell.angle_beta   90.00
_cell.angle_gamma   90.00
#
_symmetry.space_group_name_H-M   'P 1'
#
loop_
_entity.id
_entity.type
_entity.pdbx_description
1 polymer ?
#
loop_
_entity_poly.entity_id
_entity_poly.type
_entity_poly.pdbx_seq_one_letter_code
_entity_poly.pdbx_strand_id
1 'polypeptide(L)'
;MNKESDQFEEPVKKLPQLAGDEAEEVDSASRMGDFQEDDFEDDGTTAQERSYDVPGPAWQGYVFASLPVVACMFGAGRESWSKGSITLLLALVLIFFAPKRKLPPIALFGLLGAVLAPLLSFLPANWLFKSPAWQTTLVQDWDIHLSKTLTPQAAVTMEAWLFFATCIAWLAWCLTRGFSDRQRRAMIQILTFGGILLCLLSILEGTKSIHIPWWPRNPLEWGNAFGPFANRNHISSLAAMTCVLCAATGFDAHRRKSRLWIPCLLGFIPPVICIFMNSSRAGLILLFFGMTAWFGTVAMRRGFLQKLAVSTSLVFIISTLLVMSGGNVSKRLTEGGIAHFTSDKGRGSLFVESLKMTLDSPWTGIGLGNFEAVFPQFSALSATRFRFLHPEGDLLWLLSEGGLLTVLPALLLLSWIFLSTGPWYGKKKKHKSGMQDRRLRNAAAIVFGLGAIHGLGDVPNHGLGYALFMALLAGIAIRPRRLPSASGMPQRLAFRLGGVMLLALGAAWTAIALGHPVLPGSSAANALRSRAVKLADSGSPAGALPLMDQAIEMAPMDFRCYYERACLRLRLGQPKEVALLDFSRSRVLDPTYAMTCYTEGLFWLDFDPQYAVVGWREFLRRYPEAAPGNYQQMLGYSYQHPELREPLWTLATTSELKFEFLRSVQTRDEFDRCLKSLLVQQPDLRGLDPEQRKNLFSMWYQHGNQEALITALETNRKWQEIGWRTLAEHYARNSDFQRACQTAIPFLPSVIRTAPGTSTNIAALERALLYNPTDVRSGIDLFQAQKTQGDIDGALRTLEKAAAFPNAPAYVRQEIATLYMMKQDFRRAWENLREAMQKP
;
A
#
# COMPACT_ATOMS: atom_id res chain seq x y z
N MET A 1 -32.24 -42.16 57.12
CA MET A 1 -31.64 -43.40 57.63
C MET A 1 -30.18 -43.13 57.82
N ASN A 2 -29.86 -42.86 58.97
CA ASN A 2 -29.06 -43.51 60.04
C ASN A 2 -27.58 -43.40 59.65
N LYS A 3 -26.81 -42.67 60.37
CA LYS A 3 -26.23 -42.78 61.74
C LYS A 3 -24.73 -43.09 61.56
N GLU A 4 -23.84 -42.53 62.19
CA GLU A 4 -23.38 -42.13 63.51
C GLU A 4 -21.87 -42.02 63.41
N SER A 5 -21.25 -40.90 63.81
CA SER A 5 -20.63 -40.58 65.12
C SER A 5 -19.38 -41.40 65.39
N ASP A 6 -18.26 -40.86 65.75
CA ASP A 6 -17.75 -40.32 67.01
C ASP A 6 -16.22 -39.94 66.82
N GLN A 7 -15.74 -38.81 67.20
CA GLN A 7 -15.30 -38.28 68.50
C GLN A 7 -13.76 -38.51 68.81
N PHE A 8 -13.15 -37.40 69.29
CA PHE A 8 -12.04 -37.24 70.28
C PHE A 8 -10.63 -37.45 69.74
N GLU A 9 -9.60 -36.62 70.03
CA GLU A 9 -9.30 -35.68 71.12
C GLU A 9 -8.02 -34.85 70.73
N GLU A 10 -7.95 -33.56 71.15
CA GLU A 10 -6.74 -32.78 71.38
C GLU A 10 -5.94 -33.21 72.57
N PRO A 11 -4.69 -32.86 72.74
CA PRO A 11 -4.28 -31.80 73.64
C PRO A 11 -3.07 -30.92 73.23
N VAL A 12 -3.14 -29.65 73.29
CA VAL A 12 -2.75 -28.55 74.19
C VAL A 12 -1.36 -28.64 74.90
N LYS A 13 -0.67 -27.44 74.81
CA LYS A 13 0.41 -26.85 75.67
C LYS A 13 1.82 -27.06 75.23
N LYS A 14 2.64 -26.01 75.17
CA LYS A 14 3.01 -24.91 76.10
C LYS A 14 3.82 -23.83 75.44
N LEU A 15 3.55 -22.54 75.79
CA LEU A 15 4.50 -21.43 75.87
C LEU A 15 5.28 -21.48 77.14
N PRO A 16 6.48 -20.87 77.20
CA PRO A 16 6.71 -19.67 78.00
C PRO A 16 7.67 -18.65 77.38
N GLN A 17 7.32 -17.36 77.41
CA GLN A 17 7.78 -16.27 78.27
C GLN A 17 9.17 -15.66 78.01
N LEU A 18 9.13 -14.43 77.48
CA LEU A 18 9.57 -13.11 77.95
C LEU A 18 10.98 -12.95 78.52
N ALA A 19 11.76 -12.10 77.91
CA ALA A 19 12.55 -10.93 78.36
C ALA A 19 13.51 -10.53 77.25
N GLY A 20 13.82 -9.32 76.94
CA GLY A 20 13.81 -8.03 77.51
C GLY A 20 14.35 -7.05 76.52
N ASP A 21 14.14 -5.80 76.68
CA ASP A 21 14.46 -4.61 75.97
C ASP A 21 15.89 -4.53 75.39
N GLU A 22 16.05 -3.94 74.18
CA GLU A 22 16.85 -2.73 73.97
C GLU A 22 16.61 -2.10 72.61
N ALA A 23 16.44 -0.81 72.61
CA ALA A 23 16.25 0.03 71.46
C ALA A 23 17.55 0.20 70.63
N GLU A 24 17.50 0.12 69.36
CA GLU A 24 18.44 0.86 68.47
C GLU A 24 17.73 1.26 67.16
N GLU A 25 17.78 2.54 66.97
CA GLU A 25 17.50 3.33 65.81
C GLU A 25 18.50 2.93 64.70
N VAL A 26 18.09 2.30 63.59
CA VAL A 26 18.92 2.14 62.40
C VAL A 26 18.13 2.24 61.12
N ASP A 27 18.26 3.36 60.53
CA ASP A 27 18.56 3.65 59.13
C ASP A 27 17.73 2.91 58.04
N SER A 28 16.77 3.67 57.47
CA SER A 28 15.92 3.31 56.35
C SER A 28 16.60 3.39 54.95
N ALA A 29 17.90 3.22 54.83
CA ALA A 29 18.67 3.45 53.59
C ALA A 29 19.30 2.18 52.96
N SER A 30 19.03 0.94 53.43
CA SER A 30 19.71 -0.26 52.92
C SER A 30 18.84 -1.43 52.42
N ARG A 31 17.64 -1.17 51.95
CA ARG A 31 16.81 -2.23 51.31
C ARG A 31 16.80 -2.18 49.78
N MET A 32 17.93 -1.92 49.18
CA MET A 32 18.15 -2.02 47.74
C MET A 32 19.36 -2.93 47.43
N GLY A 33 19.38 -4.13 47.94
CA GLY A 33 20.57 -4.94 47.78
C GLY A 33 20.56 -6.40 48.21
N ASP A 34 19.47 -7.11 48.09
CA ASP A 34 19.54 -8.58 48.23
C ASP A 34 18.96 -9.26 46.96
N PHE A 35 19.75 -9.14 45.88
CA PHE A 35 19.77 -10.17 44.85
C PHE A 35 20.78 -11.23 45.31
N GLN A 36 20.28 -12.21 46.06
CA GLN A 36 21.04 -13.33 46.53
C GLN A 36 21.87 -13.96 45.43
N GLU A 37 23.15 -14.16 45.70
CA GLU A 37 24.17 -14.90 44.94
C GLU A 37 23.88 -16.41 44.78
N ASP A 38 22.69 -16.90 45.08
CA ASP A 38 22.31 -18.33 45.02
C ASP A 38 22.09 -18.89 43.61
N ASP A 39 22.42 -18.20 42.57
CA ASP A 39 22.27 -18.69 41.16
C ASP A 39 23.58 -19.27 40.55
N PHE A 40 24.63 -19.53 41.35
CA PHE A 40 25.87 -20.16 40.90
C PHE A 40 26.08 -21.59 41.46
N GLU A 41 25.03 -22.29 41.84
CA GLU A 41 25.16 -23.72 42.08
C GLU A 41 25.13 -24.50 40.79
N ASP A 42 26.08 -25.43 40.69
CA ASP A 42 26.32 -26.43 39.64
C ASP A 42 25.00 -26.89 39.01
N ASP A 43 24.86 -26.53 37.75
CA ASP A 43 23.76 -26.76 36.87
C ASP A 43 23.51 -28.26 36.71
N GLY A 44 22.87 -28.92 37.67
CA GLY A 44 22.51 -30.34 37.67
C GLY A 44 21.79 -30.82 36.40
N THR A 45 22.28 -30.45 35.23
CA THR A 45 21.92 -31.01 33.96
C THR A 45 22.28 -32.49 33.93
N THR A 46 21.29 -33.36 33.93
CA THR A 46 21.53 -34.80 33.74
C THR A 46 22.32 -34.98 32.45
N ALA A 47 23.20 -35.98 32.41
CA ALA A 47 24.00 -36.34 31.21
C ALA A 47 23.10 -36.44 29.94
N GLN A 48 21.80 -36.76 30.09
CA GLN A 48 20.79 -36.82 29.05
C GLN A 48 20.40 -35.44 28.52
N GLU A 49 20.40 -34.35 29.34
CA GLU A 49 20.17 -32.99 28.87
C GLU A 49 21.37 -32.37 28.16
N ARG A 50 22.59 -32.69 28.60
CA ARG A 50 23.85 -32.32 27.90
C ARG A 50 23.97 -33.02 26.53
N SER A 51 23.37 -34.19 26.37
CA SER A 51 23.28 -34.94 25.10
C SER A 51 22.43 -34.26 24.02
N TYR A 52 21.53 -33.33 24.39
CA TYR A 52 20.70 -32.57 23.41
C TYR A 52 21.35 -31.27 22.92
N ASP A 53 22.36 -30.76 23.65
CA ASP A 53 23.04 -29.53 23.20
C ASP A 53 24.13 -29.90 22.20
N VAL A 54 23.98 -29.43 20.99
CA VAL A 54 24.90 -29.70 19.89
C VAL A 54 26.06 -28.71 19.97
N PRO A 55 27.30 -29.11 20.32
CA PRO A 55 28.40 -28.19 20.40
C PRO A 55 28.69 -27.52 19.06
N GLY A 56 28.91 -26.19 19.09
CA GLY A 56 29.28 -25.43 17.90
C GLY A 56 29.82 -24.06 18.27
N PRO A 57 30.88 -23.58 17.58
CA PRO A 57 31.45 -22.27 17.82
C PRO A 57 30.50 -21.13 17.47
N ALA A 58 30.60 -20.02 18.19
CA ALA A 58 29.75 -18.85 18.01
C ALA A 58 29.85 -18.24 16.60
N TRP A 59 31.05 -18.27 15.98
CA TRP A 59 31.26 -17.70 14.65
C TRP A 59 30.35 -18.26 13.57
N GLN A 60 29.95 -19.54 13.65
CA GLN A 60 28.98 -20.13 12.72
C GLN A 60 27.62 -19.45 12.85
N GLY A 61 27.23 -19.08 14.09
CA GLY A 61 26.00 -18.32 14.30
C GLY A 61 26.03 -16.95 13.61
N TYR A 62 27.17 -16.27 13.65
CA TYR A 62 27.33 -14.99 12.92
C TYR A 62 27.16 -15.19 11.41
N VAL A 63 27.82 -16.21 10.83
CA VAL A 63 27.67 -16.52 9.39
C VAL A 63 26.23 -16.82 9.01
N PHE A 64 25.53 -17.67 9.77
CA PHE A 64 24.16 -18.07 9.44
C PHE A 64 23.18 -16.89 9.52
N ALA A 65 23.35 -16.01 10.49
CA ALA A 65 22.46 -14.88 10.68
C ALA A 65 22.78 -13.69 9.77
N SER A 66 24.00 -13.60 9.23
CA SER A 66 24.32 -12.56 8.25
C SER A 66 23.62 -12.77 6.92
N LEU A 67 23.28 -14.01 6.55
CA LEU A 67 22.61 -14.32 5.27
C LEU A 67 21.25 -13.61 5.09
N PRO A 68 20.28 -13.73 6.01
CA PRO A 68 19.02 -13.00 5.85
C PRO A 68 19.20 -11.49 5.91
N VAL A 69 20.19 -10.97 6.67
CA VAL A 69 20.48 -9.53 6.72
C VAL A 69 21.03 -9.06 5.37
N VAL A 70 22.01 -9.79 4.79
CA VAL A 70 22.57 -9.52 3.45
C VAL A 70 21.50 -9.65 2.38
N ALA A 71 20.61 -10.66 2.48
CA ALA A 71 19.50 -10.83 1.56
C ALA A 71 18.54 -9.61 1.56
N CYS A 72 18.21 -9.08 2.75
CA CYS A 72 17.45 -7.83 2.84
C CYS A 72 18.23 -6.64 2.25
N MET A 73 19.54 -6.53 2.57
CA MET A 73 20.41 -5.46 2.06
C MET A 73 20.47 -5.46 0.51
N PHE A 74 20.43 -6.62 -0.12
CA PHE A 74 20.44 -6.78 -1.58
C PHE A 74 19.04 -6.64 -2.23
N GLY A 75 18.16 -5.81 -1.66
CA GLY A 75 16.82 -5.56 -2.18
C GLY A 75 15.86 -6.74 -1.99
N ALA A 76 16.05 -7.51 -0.92
CA ALA A 76 15.22 -8.64 -0.52
C ALA A 76 15.13 -9.79 -1.56
N GLY A 77 16.07 -9.89 -2.49
CA GLY A 77 16.08 -10.93 -3.51
C GLY A 77 15.13 -10.68 -4.69
N ARG A 78 14.81 -9.43 -4.98
CA ARG A 78 13.92 -9.05 -6.09
C ARG A 78 14.58 -9.26 -7.44
N GLU A 79 15.80 -8.75 -7.61
CA GLU A 79 16.53 -8.79 -8.87
C GLU A 79 17.26 -10.11 -9.05
N SER A 80 17.46 -10.56 -10.29
CA SER A 80 18.10 -11.84 -10.62
C SER A 80 19.51 -11.97 -10.04
N TRP A 81 20.33 -10.89 -10.05
CA TRP A 81 21.65 -10.88 -9.44
C TRP A 81 21.60 -11.11 -7.92
N SER A 82 20.61 -10.51 -7.26
CA SER A 82 20.40 -10.66 -5.81
C SER A 82 19.92 -12.08 -5.47
N LYS A 83 18.94 -12.61 -6.23
CA LYS A 83 18.52 -14.03 -6.11
C LYS A 83 19.70 -14.96 -6.27
N GLY A 84 20.51 -14.77 -7.33
CA GLY A 84 21.68 -15.56 -7.64
C GLY A 84 22.70 -15.54 -6.51
N SER A 85 23.15 -14.36 -6.11
CA SER A 85 24.17 -14.19 -5.07
C SER A 85 23.76 -14.81 -3.73
N ILE A 86 22.50 -14.60 -3.30
CA ILE A 86 22.00 -15.15 -2.04
C ILE A 86 21.89 -16.67 -2.13
N THR A 87 21.39 -17.21 -3.25
CA THR A 87 21.26 -18.66 -3.44
C THR A 87 22.62 -19.35 -3.46
N LEU A 88 23.66 -18.74 -4.05
CA LEU A 88 25.03 -19.22 -3.98
C LEU A 88 25.54 -19.30 -2.52
N LEU A 89 25.30 -18.27 -1.72
CA LEU A 89 25.66 -18.26 -0.31
C LEU A 89 24.91 -19.35 0.49
N LEU A 90 23.61 -19.53 0.23
CA LEU A 90 22.82 -20.61 0.83
C LEU A 90 23.34 -21.97 0.45
N ALA A 91 23.70 -22.18 -0.82
CA ALA A 91 24.28 -23.42 -1.32
C ALA A 91 25.55 -23.79 -0.54
N LEU A 92 26.45 -22.85 -0.35
CA LEU A 92 27.67 -23.05 0.45
C LEU A 92 27.35 -23.48 1.90
N VAL A 93 26.36 -22.86 2.51
CA VAL A 93 25.94 -23.26 3.88
C VAL A 93 25.40 -24.68 3.90
N LEU A 94 24.58 -25.09 2.95
CA LEU A 94 24.02 -26.45 2.90
C LEU A 94 25.11 -27.50 2.64
N ILE A 95 26.11 -27.19 1.80
CA ILE A 95 27.23 -28.09 1.48
C ILE A 95 28.14 -28.27 2.71
N PHE A 96 28.57 -27.17 3.33
CA PHE A 96 29.61 -27.25 4.39
C PHE A 96 29.04 -27.50 5.79
N PHE A 97 27.79 -27.12 6.04
CA PHE A 97 27.16 -27.21 7.36
C PHE A 97 25.97 -28.16 7.38
N ALA A 98 26.21 -29.43 7.17
CA ALA A 98 25.18 -30.47 7.14
C ALA A 98 24.26 -30.45 8.38
N PRO A 99 22.99 -30.91 8.28
CA PRO A 99 22.07 -31.02 9.39
C PRO A 99 22.55 -31.97 10.47
N LYS A 100 22.16 -31.74 11.72
CA LYS A 100 22.54 -32.54 12.88
C LYS A 100 21.39 -33.33 13.50
N ARG A 101 20.15 -32.98 13.17
CA ARG A 101 18.91 -33.57 13.69
C ARG A 101 17.99 -34.03 12.57
N LYS A 102 17.10 -34.97 12.87
CA LYS A 102 16.01 -35.37 11.97
C LYS A 102 14.75 -34.59 12.23
N LEU A 103 13.91 -34.42 11.22
CA LEU A 103 12.54 -33.96 11.42
C LEU A 103 11.65 -35.12 11.87
N PRO A 104 10.65 -34.84 12.74
CA PRO A 104 9.62 -35.83 13.01
C PRO A 104 8.78 -36.11 11.76
N PRO A 105 8.16 -37.28 11.60
CA PRO A 105 7.43 -37.66 10.38
C PRO A 105 6.39 -36.63 9.95
N ILE A 106 5.64 -36.05 10.90
CA ILE A 106 4.62 -35.01 10.62
C ILE A 106 5.21 -33.75 9.98
N ALA A 107 6.35 -33.29 10.46
CA ALA A 107 7.03 -32.11 9.90
C ALA A 107 7.67 -32.43 8.54
N LEU A 108 8.20 -33.64 8.39
CA LEU A 108 8.75 -34.10 7.12
C LEU A 108 7.64 -34.22 6.06
N PHE A 109 6.50 -34.79 6.41
CA PHE A 109 5.33 -34.88 5.53
C PHE A 109 4.84 -33.49 5.10
N GLY A 110 4.69 -32.56 6.05
CA GLY A 110 4.30 -31.18 5.77
C GLY A 110 5.29 -30.47 4.83
N LEU A 111 6.59 -30.67 5.06
CA LEU A 111 7.66 -30.07 4.24
C LEU A 111 7.68 -30.65 2.82
N LEU A 112 7.67 -31.98 2.70
CA LEU A 112 7.68 -32.65 1.40
C LEU A 112 6.39 -32.38 0.63
N GLY A 113 5.24 -32.43 1.30
CA GLY A 113 3.95 -32.12 0.70
C GLY A 113 3.93 -30.70 0.15
N ALA A 114 4.40 -29.71 0.90
CA ALA A 114 4.44 -28.32 0.46
C ALA A 114 5.33 -28.11 -0.78
N VAL A 115 6.46 -28.85 -0.90
CA VAL A 115 7.37 -28.74 -2.05
C VAL A 115 6.89 -29.54 -3.25
N LEU A 116 6.37 -30.74 -3.04
CA LEU A 116 6.04 -31.66 -4.15
C LEU A 116 4.65 -31.41 -4.74
N ALA A 117 3.68 -30.96 -3.93
CA ALA A 117 2.33 -30.71 -4.41
C ALA A 117 2.25 -29.68 -5.56
N PRO A 118 2.99 -28.56 -5.55
CA PRO A 118 2.96 -27.62 -6.69
C PRO A 118 3.41 -28.23 -8.02
N LEU A 119 4.20 -29.32 -7.99
CA LEU A 119 4.62 -30.02 -9.21
C LEU A 119 3.45 -30.68 -9.96
N LEU A 120 2.32 -30.91 -9.28
CA LEU A 120 1.10 -31.40 -9.94
C LEU A 120 0.56 -30.41 -10.98
N SER A 121 0.88 -29.14 -10.88
CA SER A 121 0.52 -28.13 -11.88
C SER A 121 1.17 -28.36 -13.25
N PHE A 122 2.20 -29.19 -13.35
CA PHE A 122 2.84 -29.58 -14.61
C PHE A 122 2.17 -30.79 -15.30
N LEU A 123 1.16 -31.39 -14.68
CA LEU A 123 0.38 -32.44 -15.34
C LEU A 123 -0.39 -31.87 -16.54
N PRO A 124 -0.63 -32.72 -17.57
CA PRO A 124 -1.43 -32.28 -18.73
C PRO A 124 -2.79 -31.74 -18.33
N ALA A 125 -3.20 -30.62 -18.93
CA ALA A 125 -4.40 -29.87 -18.52
C ALA A 125 -5.68 -30.72 -18.49
N ASN A 126 -5.82 -31.67 -19.41
CA ASN A 126 -7.03 -32.52 -19.58
C ASN A 126 -7.04 -33.80 -18.76
N TRP A 127 -6.00 -34.05 -17.93
CA TRP A 127 -5.92 -35.30 -17.16
C TRP A 127 -6.83 -35.31 -15.94
N LEU A 128 -6.88 -34.18 -15.22
CA LEU A 128 -7.59 -34.08 -13.94
C LEU A 128 -8.82 -33.17 -14.03
N PHE A 129 -8.73 -32.09 -14.79
CA PHE A 129 -9.77 -31.05 -14.86
C PHE A 129 -9.90 -30.55 -16.30
N LYS A 130 -11.07 -29.98 -16.64
CA LYS A 130 -11.25 -29.23 -17.89
C LYS A 130 -10.47 -27.92 -17.82
N SER A 131 -9.88 -27.52 -18.94
CA SER A 131 -9.25 -26.19 -19.05
C SER A 131 -10.27 -25.09 -18.77
N PRO A 132 -9.95 -24.11 -17.94
CA PRO A 132 -10.84 -22.96 -17.68
C PRO A 132 -11.20 -22.23 -18.97
N ALA A 133 -12.43 -21.65 -19.02
CA ALA A 133 -12.93 -20.96 -20.20
C ALA A 133 -12.00 -19.84 -20.68
N TRP A 134 -11.43 -19.06 -19.76
CA TRP A 134 -10.49 -17.98 -20.10
C TRP A 134 -9.24 -18.47 -20.84
N GLN A 135 -8.70 -19.66 -20.48
CA GLN A 135 -7.56 -20.24 -21.22
C GLN A 135 -7.96 -20.60 -22.65
N THR A 136 -9.15 -21.20 -22.82
CA THR A 136 -9.66 -21.56 -24.14
C THR A 136 -9.83 -20.32 -25.02
N THR A 137 -10.39 -19.23 -24.48
CA THR A 137 -10.53 -17.95 -25.19
C THR A 137 -9.17 -17.37 -25.59
N LEU A 138 -8.18 -17.34 -24.69
CA LEU A 138 -6.85 -16.83 -25.02
C LEU A 138 -6.17 -17.62 -26.14
N VAL A 139 -6.33 -18.93 -26.17
CA VAL A 139 -5.73 -19.80 -27.19
C VAL A 139 -6.47 -19.75 -28.52
N GLN A 140 -7.82 -19.83 -28.50
CA GLN A 140 -8.63 -19.95 -29.73
C GLN A 140 -8.88 -18.62 -30.41
N ASP A 141 -9.21 -17.58 -29.63
CA ASP A 141 -9.62 -16.30 -30.18
C ASP A 141 -8.44 -15.35 -30.38
N TRP A 142 -7.37 -15.51 -29.58
CA TRP A 142 -6.24 -14.57 -29.59
C TRP A 142 -4.92 -15.20 -30.03
N ASP A 143 -4.89 -16.51 -30.30
CA ASP A 143 -3.68 -17.25 -30.69
C ASP A 143 -2.51 -17.01 -29.72
N ILE A 144 -2.79 -17.06 -28.40
CA ILE A 144 -1.81 -16.96 -27.35
C ILE A 144 -1.41 -18.39 -26.95
N HIS A 145 -0.15 -18.74 -27.16
CA HIS A 145 0.36 -20.10 -26.95
C HIS A 145 0.62 -20.37 -25.49
N LEU A 146 -0.40 -20.85 -24.76
CA LEU A 146 -0.27 -21.27 -23.37
C LEU A 146 0.34 -22.69 -23.25
N SER A 147 0.90 -23.02 -22.09
CA SER A 147 1.39 -24.37 -21.80
C SER A 147 0.24 -25.38 -21.81
N LYS A 148 0.50 -26.58 -22.33
CA LYS A 148 -0.48 -27.68 -22.36
C LYS A 148 -0.64 -28.38 -21.01
N THR A 149 -0.28 -27.72 -19.92
CA THR A 149 -0.30 -28.20 -18.53
C THR A 149 -1.38 -27.49 -17.75
N LEU A 150 -1.68 -27.95 -16.50
CA LEU A 150 -2.62 -27.28 -15.62
C LEU A 150 -2.20 -25.83 -15.36
N THR A 151 -0.89 -25.57 -15.24
CA THR A 151 -0.38 -24.18 -15.22
C THR A 151 -0.35 -23.62 -16.64
N PRO A 152 -0.80 -22.35 -16.85
CA PRO A 152 -0.78 -21.73 -18.16
C PRO A 152 0.63 -21.36 -18.65
N GLN A 153 1.60 -21.23 -17.74
CA GLN A 153 2.97 -20.79 -18.02
C GLN A 153 3.98 -21.69 -17.29
N ALA A 154 4.30 -22.85 -17.88
CA ALA A 154 5.16 -23.84 -17.25
C ALA A 154 6.56 -23.30 -16.89
N ALA A 155 7.18 -22.50 -17.73
CA ALA A 155 8.50 -21.91 -17.47
C ALA A 155 8.48 -20.96 -16.25
N VAL A 156 7.48 -20.09 -16.16
CA VAL A 156 7.28 -19.18 -15.02
C VAL A 156 7.04 -19.98 -13.74
N THR A 157 6.20 -20.99 -13.79
CA THR A 157 5.89 -21.84 -12.63
C THR A 157 7.13 -22.63 -12.18
N MET A 158 7.96 -23.10 -13.11
CA MET A 158 9.21 -23.81 -12.78
C MET A 158 10.18 -22.88 -12.03
N GLU A 159 10.40 -21.66 -12.51
CA GLU A 159 11.26 -20.69 -11.82
C GLU A 159 10.72 -20.36 -10.43
N ALA A 160 9.41 -20.08 -10.31
CA ALA A 160 8.77 -19.77 -9.04
C ALA A 160 8.84 -20.97 -8.06
N TRP A 161 8.67 -22.19 -8.56
CA TRP A 161 8.83 -23.41 -7.75
C TRP A 161 10.27 -23.58 -7.26
N LEU A 162 11.28 -23.36 -8.11
CA LEU A 162 12.71 -23.43 -7.72
C LEU A 162 13.04 -22.37 -6.64
N PHE A 163 12.46 -21.18 -6.75
CA PHE A 163 12.58 -20.14 -5.74
C PHE A 163 11.92 -20.57 -4.41
N PHE A 164 10.70 -21.08 -4.47
CA PHE A 164 9.98 -21.59 -3.31
C PHE A 164 10.73 -22.76 -2.66
N ALA A 165 11.22 -23.72 -3.46
CA ALA A 165 12.02 -24.85 -2.98
C ALA A 165 13.31 -24.39 -2.30
N THR A 166 13.94 -23.31 -2.78
CA THR A 166 15.13 -22.70 -2.14
C THR A 166 14.78 -22.19 -0.73
N CYS A 167 13.66 -21.49 -0.57
CA CYS A 167 13.21 -21.01 0.74
C CYS A 167 12.89 -22.17 1.69
N ILE A 168 12.23 -23.22 1.18
CA ILE A 168 11.91 -24.43 1.96
C ILE A 168 13.16 -25.25 2.31
N ALA A 169 14.15 -25.34 1.43
CA ALA A 169 15.43 -26.00 1.72
C ALA A 169 16.18 -25.29 2.86
N TRP A 170 16.18 -23.96 2.85
CA TRP A 170 16.72 -23.16 3.97
C TRP A 170 15.94 -23.38 5.26
N LEU A 171 14.60 -23.36 5.20
CA LEU A 171 13.75 -23.65 6.37
C LEU A 171 14.07 -25.05 6.92
N ALA A 172 14.09 -26.07 6.08
CA ALA A 172 14.42 -27.44 6.45
C ALA A 172 15.79 -27.54 7.11
N TRP A 173 16.78 -26.84 6.57
CA TRP A 173 18.11 -26.77 7.15
C TRP A 173 18.09 -26.07 8.53
N CYS A 174 17.43 -24.91 8.66
CA CYS A 174 17.30 -24.19 9.93
C CYS A 174 16.64 -25.07 11.02
N LEU A 175 15.59 -25.81 10.65
CA LEU A 175 14.87 -26.71 11.57
C LEU A 175 15.71 -27.90 12.01
N THR A 176 16.60 -28.43 11.15
CA THR A 176 17.37 -29.65 11.36
C THR A 176 18.82 -29.41 11.78
N ARG A 177 19.33 -28.19 11.67
CA ARG A 177 20.74 -27.87 11.99
C ARG A 177 21.06 -28.09 13.45
N GLY A 178 20.14 -27.78 14.37
CA GLY A 178 20.37 -27.86 15.80
C GLY A 178 21.44 -26.85 16.24
N PHE A 179 21.02 -25.76 16.81
CA PHE A 179 21.91 -24.66 17.23
C PHE A 179 22.28 -24.77 18.71
N SER A 180 23.55 -24.55 19.06
CA SER A 180 23.99 -24.39 20.44
C SER A 180 23.54 -23.03 21.01
N ASP A 181 23.52 -22.88 22.32
CA ASP A 181 23.14 -21.62 22.98
C ASP A 181 24.07 -20.47 22.60
N ARG A 182 25.37 -20.75 22.40
CA ARG A 182 26.35 -19.77 21.90
C ARG A 182 26.00 -19.32 20.49
N GLN A 183 25.64 -20.24 19.61
CA GLN A 183 25.23 -19.92 18.24
C GLN A 183 23.91 -19.15 18.22
N ARG A 184 22.89 -19.55 19.00
CA ARG A 184 21.60 -18.83 19.08
C ARG A 184 21.78 -17.38 19.52
N ARG A 185 22.66 -17.16 20.52
CA ARG A 185 22.96 -15.80 20.98
C ARG A 185 23.64 -14.99 19.89
N ALA A 186 24.68 -15.55 19.24
CA ALA A 186 25.36 -14.91 18.12
C ALA A 186 24.39 -14.55 16.98
N MET A 187 23.48 -15.45 16.62
CA MET A 187 22.48 -15.21 15.59
C MET A 187 21.52 -14.10 15.96
N ILE A 188 20.98 -14.10 17.19
CA ILE A 188 20.07 -13.03 17.63
C ILE A 188 20.78 -11.68 17.69
N GLN A 189 22.05 -11.62 18.10
CA GLN A 189 22.83 -10.39 18.06
C GLN A 189 22.98 -9.86 16.63
N ILE A 190 23.33 -10.69 15.66
CA ILE A 190 23.44 -10.27 14.25
C ILE A 190 22.10 -9.83 13.68
N LEU A 191 21.01 -10.56 13.96
CA LEU A 191 19.68 -10.14 13.52
C LEU A 191 19.25 -8.80 14.15
N THR A 192 19.62 -8.58 15.43
CA THR A 192 19.36 -7.30 16.12
C THR A 192 20.12 -6.15 15.46
N PHE A 193 21.45 -6.25 15.39
CA PHE A 193 22.28 -5.16 14.87
C PHE A 193 22.12 -4.98 13.36
N GLY A 194 21.89 -6.06 12.61
CA GLY A 194 21.57 -6.03 11.19
C GLY A 194 20.23 -5.35 10.92
N GLY A 195 19.21 -5.63 11.75
CA GLY A 195 17.92 -4.94 11.68
C GLY A 195 18.02 -3.45 12.00
N ILE A 196 18.82 -3.06 13.02
CA ILE A 196 19.11 -1.67 13.34
C ILE A 196 19.78 -0.97 12.14
N LEU A 197 20.80 -1.61 11.55
CA LEU A 197 21.51 -1.08 10.38
C LEU A 197 20.59 -0.90 9.19
N LEU A 198 19.74 -1.89 8.88
CA LEU A 198 18.76 -1.79 7.80
C LEU A 198 17.77 -0.63 8.01
N CYS A 199 17.28 -0.45 9.24
CA CYS A 199 16.42 0.69 9.58
C CYS A 199 17.14 2.02 9.43
N LEU A 200 18.39 2.13 9.92
CA LEU A 200 19.20 3.35 9.79
C LEU A 200 19.44 3.71 8.33
N LEU A 201 19.87 2.76 7.51
CA LEU A 201 20.11 2.98 6.09
C LEU A 201 18.81 3.35 5.35
N SER A 202 17.67 2.73 5.73
CA SER A 202 16.35 3.08 5.16
C SER A 202 15.93 4.51 5.52
N ILE A 203 16.23 4.99 6.71
CA ILE A 203 16.00 6.38 7.12
C ILE A 203 16.87 7.32 6.30
N LEU A 204 18.16 7.03 6.18
CA LEU A 204 19.11 7.86 5.44
C LEU A 204 18.76 7.94 3.94
N GLU A 205 18.29 6.85 3.35
CA GLU A 205 17.78 6.84 1.98
C GLU A 205 16.45 7.61 1.86
N GLY A 206 15.51 7.37 2.79
CA GLY A 206 14.22 8.06 2.84
C GLY A 206 14.34 9.58 3.00
N THR A 207 15.39 10.05 3.69
CA THR A 207 15.77 11.48 3.79
C THR A 207 16.63 11.98 2.64
N LYS A 208 16.89 11.13 1.61
CA LYS A 208 17.77 11.44 0.47
C LYS A 208 19.21 11.78 0.85
N SER A 209 19.65 11.43 2.07
CA SER A 209 21.03 11.65 2.53
C SER A 209 22.02 10.69 1.89
N ILE A 210 21.57 9.48 1.54
CA ILE A 210 22.34 8.48 0.79
C ILE A 210 21.48 7.92 -0.33
N HIS A 211 22.14 7.29 -1.31
CA HIS A 211 21.49 6.59 -2.39
C HIS A 211 22.06 5.18 -2.55
N ILE A 212 21.20 4.16 -2.41
CA ILE A 212 21.56 2.75 -2.63
C ILE A 212 20.98 2.31 -3.97
N PRO A 213 21.83 2.11 -5.02
CA PRO A 213 21.36 1.96 -6.42
C PRO A 213 20.42 0.78 -6.67
N TRP A 214 20.55 -0.31 -5.88
CA TRP A 214 19.78 -1.54 -6.06
C TRP A 214 18.55 -1.64 -5.17
N TRP A 215 18.27 -0.61 -4.35
CA TRP A 215 17.02 -0.57 -3.60
C TRP A 215 15.88 -0.08 -4.49
N PRO A 216 14.64 -0.59 -4.29
CA PRO A 216 13.49 -0.19 -5.09
C PRO A 216 13.20 1.30 -4.90
N ARG A 217 12.96 2.01 -6.02
CA ARG A 217 12.60 3.43 -6.02
C ARG A 217 11.13 3.60 -6.29
N ASN A 218 10.58 4.69 -5.82
CA ASN A 218 9.28 5.16 -6.22
C ASN A 218 9.46 6.08 -7.43
N PRO A 219 9.23 5.62 -8.67
CA PRO A 219 9.35 6.47 -9.85
C PRO A 219 8.26 7.57 -9.88
N LEU A 220 7.19 7.37 -9.10
CA LEU A 220 6.08 8.31 -8.93
C LEU A 220 5.92 8.63 -7.45
N GLU A 221 5.45 9.83 -7.10
CA GLU A 221 5.19 10.29 -5.72
C GLU A 221 4.26 9.36 -4.91
N TRP A 222 3.58 8.44 -5.57
CA TRP A 222 2.60 7.49 -5.02
C TRP A 222 3.16 6.12 -4.67
N GLY A 223 4.46 5.89 -4.87
CA GLY A 223 5.08 4.60 -4.62
C GLY A 223 5.11 4.24 -3.14
N ASN A 224 5.05 2.93 -2.84
CA ASN A 224 5.05 2.39 -1.49
C ASN A 224 6.42 1.82 -1.06
N ALA A 225 7.46 1.96 -1.88
CA ALA A 225 8.80 1.47 -1.56
C ALA A 225 9.45 2.29 -0.44
N PHE A 226 10.13 1.63 0.49
CA PHE A 226 10.96 2.26 1.50
C PHE A 226 12.08 1.32 1.90
N GLY A 227 13.30 1.81 1.84
CA GLY A 227 14.49 1.00 2.08
C GLY A 227 14.59 -0.17 1.09
N PRO A 228 15.02 -1.37 1.55
CA PRO A 228 15.24 -2.52 0.67
C PRO A 228 13.96 -3.19 0.15
N PHE A 229 12.77 -2.75 0.58
CA PHE A 229 11.51 -3.38 0.22
C PHE A 229 10.65 -2.50 -0.69
N ALA A 230 10.01 -3.11 -1.68
CA ALA A 230 9.04 -2.44 -2.53
C ALA A 230 7.76 -2.02 -1.79
N ASN A 231 7.48 -2.63 -0.64
CA ASN A 231 6.37 -2.29 0.24
C ASN A 231 6.90 -1.78 1.59
N ARG A 232 6.57 -0.53 1.95
CA ARG A 232 6.96 0.12 3.21
C ARG A 232 6.48 -0.63 4.47
N ASN A 233 5.41 -1.46 4.37
CA ASN A 233 4.94 -2.24 5.50
C ASN A 233 5.94 -3.34 5.88
N HIS A 234 6.68 -3.89 4.90
CA HIS A 234 7.66 -4.94 5.16
C HIS A 234 8.84 -4.45 6.01
N ILE A 235 9.39 -3.26 5.70
CA ILE A 235 10.44 -2.69 6.55
C ILE A 235 9.90 -2.29 7.92
N SER A 236 8.65 -1.78 7.99
CA SER A 236 8.03 -1.40 9.27
C SER A 236 7.78 -2.61 10.18
N SER A 237 7.40 -3.76 9.61
CA SER A 237 7.27 -5.01 10.36
C SER A 237 8.64 -5.54 10.82
N LEU A 238 9.66 -5.47 9.96
CA LEU A 238 11.04 -5.83 10.33
C LEU A 238 11.55 -4.91 11.44
N ALA A 239 11.24 -3.62 11.40
CA ALA A 239 11.58 -2.66 12.45
C ALA A 239 10.90 -3.00 13.79
N ALA A 240 9.61 -3.35 13.79
CA ALA A 240 8.89 -3.80 14.98
C ALA A 240 9.51 -5.08 15.57
N MET A 241 9.88 -6.05 14.73
CA MET A 241 10.60 -7.25 15.12
C MET A 241 11.99 -6.93 15.70
N THR A 242 12.69 -5.98 15.10
CA THR A 242 14.01 -5.52 15.57
C THR A 242 13.91 -4.92 16.97
N CYS A 243 12.85 -4.16 17.28
CA CYS A 243 12.61 -3.68 18.64
C CYS A 243 12.50 -4.81 19.67
N VAL A 244 11.77 -5.88 19.35
CA VAL A 244 11.65 -7.07 20.23
C VAL A 244 13.01 -7.74 20.41
N LEU A 245 13.81 -7.86 19.33
CA LEU A 245 15.16 -8.41 19.40
C LEU A 245 16.11 -7.52 20.20
N CYS A 246 16.00 -6.18 20.09
CA CYS A 246 16.75 -5.22 20.92
C CYS A 246 16.43 -5.42 22.41
N ALA A 247 15.16 -5.54 22.77
CA ALA A 247 14.73 -5.79 24.14
C ALA A 247 15.32 -7.12 24.68
N ALA A 248 15.27 -8.18 23.86
CA ALA A 248 15.77 -9.49 24.26
C ALA A 248 17.29 -9.52 24.42
N THR A 249 18.01 -8.97 23.44
CA THR A 249 19.47 -8.91 23.42
C THR A 249 19.99 -8.01 24.53
N GLY A 250 19.39 -6.83 24.72
CA GLY A 250 19.75 -5.88 25.78
C GLY A 250 19.53 -6.47 27.17
N PHE A 251 18.41 -7.14 27.38
CA PHE A 251 18.11 -7.82 28.65
C PHE A 251 19.08 -8.97 28.94
N ASP A 252 19.43 -9.82 27.94
CA ASP A 252 20.45 -10.87 28.12
C ASP A 252 21.83 -10.28 28.41
N ALA A 253 22.23 -9.21 27.71
CA ALA A 253 23.49 -8.50 27.93
C ALA A 253 23.56 -7.88 29.32
N HIS A 254 22.51 -7.19 29.78
CA HIS A 254 22.46 -6.58 31.12
C HIS A 254 22.64 -7.63 32.20
N ARG A 255 21.94 -8.77 32.13
CA ARG A 255 22.07 -9.86 33.11
C ARG A 255 23.45 -10.51 33.13
N ARG A 256 24.18 -10.43 32.02
CA ARG A 256 25.58 -10.90 31.94
C ARG A 256 26.61 -9.83 32.32
N LYS A 257 26.18 -8.68 32.84
CA LYS A 257 27.04 -7.55 33.17
C LYS A 257 27.87 -7.06 31.95
N SER A 258 27.34 -7.32 30.69
CA SER A 258 27.98 -6.91 29.43
C SER A 258 27.51 -5.53 29.02
N ARG A 259 28.42 -4.63 28.62
CA ARG A 259 28.09 -3.28 28.13
C ARG A 259 27.25 -3.25 26.85
N LEU A 260 27.05 -4.39 26.18
CA LEU A 260 26.22 -4.51 24.98
C LEU A 260 24.73 -4.10 25.18
N TRP A 261 24.26 -4.00 26.44
CA TRP A 261 22.91 -3.49 26.69
C TRP A 261 22.72 -2.02 26.27
N ILE A 262 23.81 -1.21 26.31
CA ILE A 262 23.78 0.21 25.93
C ILE A 262 23.46 0.38 24.44
N PRO A 263 24.22 -0.22 23.48
CA PRO A 263 23.89 -0.11 22.08
C PRO A 263 22.55 -0.78 21.73
N CYS A 264 22.08 -1.77 22.49
CA CYS A 264 20.72 -2.31 22.31
C CYS A 264 19.65 -1.31 22.73
N LEU A 265 19.86 -0.53 23.79
CA LEU A 265 18.93 0.53 24.20
C LEU A 265 18.87 1.66 23.16
N LEU A 266 20.02 2.16 22.73
CA LEU A 266 20.10 3.17 21.67
C LEU A 266 19.57 2.63 20.33
N GLY A 267 19.73 1.33 20.10
CA GLY A 267 19.27 0.63 18.90
C GLY A 267 17.75 0.56 18.74
N PHE A 268 16.95 0.96 19.72
CA PHE A 268 15.51 1.17 19.55
C PHE A 268 15.16 2.38 18.69
N ILE A 269 16.03 3.40 18.68
CA ILE A 269 15.72 4.68 18.03
C ILE A 269 15.49 4.53 16.51
N PRO A 270 16.42 3.94 15.71
CA PRO A 270 16.21 3.81 14.27
C PRO A 270 14.96 3.01 13.88
N PRO A 271 14.67 1.80 14.44
CA PRO A 271 13.45 1.08 14.10
C PRO A 271 12.17 1.84 14.42
N VAL A 272 12.10 2.53 15.56
CA VAL A 272 10.94 3.34 15.94
C VAL A 272 10.76 4.49 14.94
N ILE A 273 11.81 5.25 14.64
CA ILE A 273 11.77 6.32 13.64
C ILE A 273 11.30 5.78 12.27
N CYS A 274 11.84 4.63 11.85
CA CYS A 274 11.48 3.98 10.60
C CYS A 274 9.97 3.67 10.51
N ILE A 275 9.35 3.14 11.58
CA ILE A 275 7.92 2.86 11.64
C ILE A 275 7.10 4.15 11.50
N PHE A 276 7.50 5.23 12.18
CA PHE A 276 6.79 6.51 12.13
C PHE A 276 6.95 7.21 10.77
N MET A 277 8.14 7.25 10.19
CA MET A 277 8.36 7.81 8.85
C MET A 277 7.48 7.14 7.79
N ASN A 278 7.28 5.84 7.91
CA ASN A 278 6.42 5.07 7.01
C ASN A 278 4.92 5.23 7.28
N SER A 279 4.53 5.78 8.44
CA SER A 279 3.13 5.84 8.87
C SER A 279 2.41 4.48 8.74
N SER A 280 3.10 3.38 9.07
CA SER A 280 2.60 2.01 8.88
C SER A 280 1.78 1.55 10.08
N ARG A 281 0.48 1.34 9.87
CA ARG A 281 -0.43 0.79 10.88
C ARG A 281 0.01 -0.61 11.32
N ALA A 282 0.36 -1.46 10.36
CA ALA A 282 0.82 -2.82 10.64
C ALA A 282 2.08 -2.80 11.51
N GLY A 283 3.07 -1.95 11.20
CA GLY A 283 4.28 -1.80 12.01
C GLY A 283 4.00 -1.41 13.46
N LEU A 284 3.09 -0.45 13.70
CA LEU A 284 2.69 -0.02 15.04
C LEU A 284 1.98 -1.13 15.82
N ILE A 285 1.04 -1.83 15.19
CA ILE A 285 0.31 -2.94 15.78
C ILE A 285 1.28 -4.07 16.16
N LEU A 286 2.18 -4.45 15.26
CA LEU A 286 3.17 -5.48 15.51
C LEU A 286 4.16 -5.09 16.61
N LEU A 287 4.58 -3.81 16.67
CA LEU A 287 5.41 -3.29 17.75
C LEU A 287 4.71 -3.44 19.10
N PHE A 288 3.44 -3.02 19.18
CA PHE A 288 2.65 -3.12 20.40
C PHE A 288 2.50 -4.58 20.88
N PHE A 289 2.03 -5.46 20.00
CA PHE A 289 1.83 -6.88 20.35
C PHE A 289 3.15 -7.58 20.65
N GLY A 290 4.21 -7.31 19.89
CA GLY A 290 5.51 -7.90 20.08
C GLY A 290 6.16 -7.52 21.42
N MET A 291 6.13 -6.24 21.75
CA MET A 291 6.67 -5.75 23.02
C MET A 291 5.83 -6.25 24.21
N THR A 292 4.50 -6.23 24.09
CA THR A 292 3.62 -6.76 25.13
C THR A 292 3.86 -8.26 25.36
N ALA A 293 3.98 -9.05 24.30
CA ALA A 293 4.28 -10.48 24.40
C ALA A 293 5.65 -10.71 25.04
N TRP A 294 6.66 -9.94 24.64
CA TRP A 294 8.01 -10.04 25.21
C TRP A 294 8.02 -9.72 26.71
N PHE A 295 7.46 -8.57 27.10
CA PHE A 295 7.37 -8.18 28.52
C PHE A 295 6.57 -9.18 29.32
N GLY A 296 5.48 -9.74 28.76
CA GLY A 296 4.73 -10.82 29.36
C GLY A 296 5.59 -12.04 29.70
N THR A 297 6.50 -12.45 28.79
CA THR A 297 7.41 -13.58 29.04
C THR A 297 8.43 -13.30 30.14
N VAL A 298 8.94 -12.06 30.21
CA VAL A 298 9.90 -11.63 31.24
C VAL A 298 9.21 -11.48 32.60
N ALA A 299 8.00 -10.93 32.61
CA ALA A 299 7.24 -10.63 33.82
C ALA A 299 6.47 -11.84 34.39
N MET A 300 6.53 -13.04 33.79
CA MET A 300 5.78 -14.22 34.22
C MET A 300 5.97 -14.62 35.68
N ARG A 301 7.06 -14.22 36.33
CA ARG A 301 7.35 -14.46 37.76
C ARG A 301 6.98 -13.29 38.67
N ARG A 302 6.53 -12.17 38.14
CA ARG A 302 6.12 -11.00 38.91
C ARG A 302 4.62 -10.99 39.18
N GLY A 303 4.20 -10.26 40.23
CA GLY A 303 2.79 -10.14 40.58
C GLY A 303 1.97 -9.48 39.46
N PHE A 304 0.64 -9.70 39.49
CA PHE A 304 -0.29 -9.18 38.49
C PHE A 304 -0.18 -7.66 38.30
N LEU A 305 -0.05 -6.89 39.39
CA LEU A 305 0.07 -5.42 39.36
C LEU A 305 1.30 -4.94 38.63
N GLN A 306 2.46 -5.62 38.79
CA GLN A 306 3.68 -5.26 38.06
C GLN A 306 3.59 -5.56 36.56
N LYS A 307 2.88 -6.62 36.16
CA LYS A 307 2.61 -6.93 34.77
C LYS A 307 1.68 -5.88 34.16
N LEU A 308 0.65 -5.49 34.87
CA LEU A 308 -0.28 -4.45 34.45
C LEU A 308 0.43 -3.10 34.32
N ALA A 309 1.23 -2.70 35.31
CA ALA A 309 1.99 -1.43 35.26
C ALA A 309 2.95 -1.35 34.07
N VAL A 310 3.67 -2.44 33.76
CA VAL A 310 4.57 -2.47 32.59
C VAL A 310 3.78 -2.39 31.28
N SER A 311 2.66 -3.13 31.21
CA SER A 311 1.82 -3.11 30.01
C SER A 311 1.16 -1.74 29.79
N THR A 312 0.64 -1.11 30.83
CA THR A 312 0.02 0.23 30.76
C THR A 312 1.03 1.31 30.44
N SER A 313 2.24 1.24 31.01
CA SER A 313 3.33 2.17 30.67
C SER A 313 3.73 2.07 29.20
N LEU A 314 3.80 0.85 28.66
CA LEU A 314 4.08 0.61 27.25
C LEU A 314 2.98 1.16 26.34
N VAL A 315 1.72 0.91 26.68
CA VAL A 315 0.55 1.46 25.98
C VAL A 315 0.59 2.99 25.99
N PHE A 316 0.89 3.58 27.15
CA PHE A 316 0.99 5.03 27.29
C PHE A 316 2.11 5.61 26.44
N ILE A 317 3.31 5.00 26.45
CA ILE A 317 4.45 5.44 25.62
C ILE A 317 4.10 5.37 24.12
N ILE A 318 3.51 4.26 23.66
CA ILE A 318 3.11 4.09 22.26
C ILE A 318 2.00 5.08 21.89
N SER A 319 1.01 5.27 22.75
CA SER A 319 -0.07 6.25 22.53
C SER A 319 0.46 7.69 22.49
N THR A 320 1.39 8.03 23.37
CA THR A 320 2.06 9.34 23.38
C THR A 320 2.85 9.57 22.09
N LEU A 321 3.62 8.57 21.64
CA LEU A 321 4.34 8.61 20.37
C LEU A 321 3.39 8.76 19.18
N LEU A 322 2.25 8.09 19.20
CA LEU A 322 1.19 8.21 18.19
C LEU A 322 0.63 9.64 18.14
N VAL A 323 0.34 10.23 19.29
CA VAL A 323 -0.16 11.62 19.39
C VAL A 323 0.90 12.62 18.93
N MET A 324 2.15 12.43 19.33
CA MET A 324 3.28 13.30 18.95
C MET A 324 3.65 13.18 17.46
N SER A 325 3.30 12.09 16.78
CA SER A 325 3.60 11.88 15.36
C SER A 325 2.82 12.79 14.39
N GLY A 326 1.92 13.64 14.93
CA GLY A 326 1.19 14.65 14.16
C GLY A 326 0.01 14.12 13.34
N GLY A 327 -0.78 15.06 12.77
CA GLY A 327 -2.07 14.80 12.13
C GLY A 327 -2.07 13.79 10.96
N ASN A 328 -0.95 13.57 10.28
CA ASN A 328 -0.88 12.64 9.15
C ASN A 328 -1.03 11.16 9.56
N VAL A 329 -0.46 10.76 10.69
CA VAL A 329 -0.63 9.38 11.21
C VAL A 329 -2.01 9.22 11.81
N SER A 330 -2.49 10.22 12.56
CA SER A 330 -3.84 10.25 13.13
C SER A 330 -4.90 10.22 12.02
N LYS A 331 -4.79 11.09 11.00
CA LYS A 331 -5.68 11.06 9.81
C LYS A 331 -5.72 9.69 9.15
N ARG A 332 -4.56 9.06 8.90
CA ARG A 332 -4.52 7.73 8.29
C ARG A 332 -5.10 6.63 9.19
N LEU A 333 -5.02 6.75 10.50
CA LEU A 333 -5.64 5.80 11.44
C LEU A 333 -7.17 5.95 11.46
N THR A 334 -7.69 7.17 11.29
CA THR A 334 -9.13 7.46 11.36
C THR A 334 -9.82 7.39 9.99
N GLU A 335 -9.20 7.93 8.93
CA GLU A 335 -9.81 8.03 7.59
C GLU A 335 -9.78 6.72 6.77
N GLY A 336 -9.03 5.73 7.18
CA GLY A 336 -8.89 4.46 6.45
C GLY A 336 -9.37 3.23 7.22
N GLY A 337 -10.38 3.38 8.09
CA GLY A 337 -10.91 2.28 8.88
C GLY A 337 -11.58 1.17 8.07
N ILE A 338 -12.59 0.53 8.64
CA ILE A 338 -13.37 -0.55 8.04
C ILE A 338 -13.95 -0.13 6.68
N ALA A 339 -14.33 1.14 6.51
CA ALA A 339 -14.86 1.68 5.25
C ALA A 339 -13.90 1.54 4.06
N HIS A 340 -12.58 1.69 4.26
CA HIS A 340 -11.61 1.49 3.19
C HIS A 340 -11.37 0.01 2.87
N PHE A 341 -11.55 -0.87 3.87
CA PHE A 341 -11.48 -2.31 3.65
C PHE A 341 -12.70 -2.83 2.90
N THR A 342 -13.87 -2.24 3.14
CA THR A 342 -15.16 -2.63 2.54
C THR A 342 -15.51 -1.85 1.26
N SER A 343 -14.72 -0.84 0.86
CA SER A 343 -14.93 -0.12 -0.40
C SER A 343 -14.72 -1.04 -1.60
N ASP A 344 -15.45 -0.81 -2.69
CA ASP A 344 -15.34 -1.58 -3.95
C ASP A 344 -13.94 -1.58 -4.57
N LYS A 345 -13.05 -0.68 -4.14
CA LYS A 345 -11.66 -0.55 -4.57
C LYS A 345 -10.65 -0.95 -3.49
N GLY A 346 -11.12 -1.51 -2.37
CA GLY A 346 -10.31 -1.84 -1.20
C GLY A 346 -9.70 -3.24 -1.23
N ARG A 347 -8.86 -3.52 -0.23
CA ARG A 347 -8.25 -4.85 -0.03
C ARG A 347 -9.27 -5.98 0.11
N GLY A 348 -10.47 -5.68 0.62
CA GLY A 348 -11.57 -6.65 0.77
C GLY A 348 -12.03 -7.19 -0.56
N SER A 349 -12.24 -6.32 -1.54
CA SER A 349 -12.65 -6.73 -2.90
C SER A 349 -11.56 -7.56 -3.57
N LEU A 350 -10.28 -7.14 -3.47
CA LEU A 350 -9.15 -7.91 -3.96
C LEU A 350 -9.09 -9.31 -3.34
N PHE A 351 -9.34 -9.43 -2.03
CA PHE A 351 -9.35 -10.70 -1.32
C PHE A 351 -10.47 -11.62 -1.84
N VAL A 352 -11.69 -11.08 -2.00
CA VAL A 352 -12.84 -11.82 -2.52
C VAL A 352 -12.61 -12.30 -3.96
N GLU A 353 -12.08 -11.46 -4.83
CA GLU A 353 -11.80 -11.83 -6.22
C GLU A 353 -10.65 -12.84 -6.34
N SER A 354 -9.62 -12.72 -5.50
CA SER A 354 -8.57 -13.74 -5.40
C SER A 354 -9.12 -15.10 -4.94
N LEU A 355 -10.10 -15.08 -4.04
CA LEU A 355 -10.77 -16.31 -3.61
C LEU A 355 -11.64 -16.91 -4.73
N LYS A 356 -12.35 -16.09 -5.51
CA LYS A 356 -13.10 -16.56 -6.69
C LYS A 356 -12.17 -17.23 -7.70
N MET A 357 -11.02 -16.63 -7.99
CA MET A 357 -9.99 -17.21 -8.85
C MET A 357 -9.50 -18.57 -8.28
N THR A 358 -9.32 -18.67 -6.97
CA THR A 358 -8.93 -19.93 -6.32
C THR A 358 -9.99 -21.01 -6.48
N LEU A 359 -11.28 -20.67 -6.44
CA LEU A 359 -12.38 -21.64 -6.60
C LEU A 359 -12.44 -22.25 -8.01
N ASP A 360 -11.85 -21.60 -9.00
CA ASP A 360 -11.76 -22.13 -10.37
C ASP A 360 -10.71 -23.26 -10.48
N SER A 361 -9.66 -23.24 -9.61
CA SER A 361 -8.62 -24.26 -9.54
C SER A 361 -8.25 -24.60 -8.09
N PRO A 362 -9.17 -25.17 -7.27
CA PRO A 362 -9.00 -25.21 -5.82
C PRO A 362 -7.93 -26.22 -5.35
N TRP A 363 -7.65 -27.26 -6.11
CA TRP A 363 -6.74 -28.33 -5.68
C TRP A 363 -5.27 -28.02 -5.96
N THR A 364 -4.95 -27.59 -7.17
CA THR A 364 -3.58 -27.36 -7.64
C THR A 364 -3.23 -25.89 -7.76
N GLY A 365 -4.23 -24.99 -7.64
CA GLY A 365 -4.07 -23.58 -7.94
C GLY A 365 -3.80 -23.34 -9.44
N ILE A 366 -3.46 -22.10 -9.77
CA ILE A 366 -3.12 -21.67 -11.14
C ILE A 366 -1.64 -21.92 -11.51
N GLY A 367 -0.86 -22.52 -10.63
CA GLY A 367 0.60 -22.66 -10.74
C GLY A 367 1.35 -21.49 -10.11
N LEU A 368 2.45 -21.80 -9.42
CA LEU A 368 3.27 -20.80 -8.74
C LEU A 368 3.78 -19.71 -9.70
N GLY A 369 3.76 -18.46 -9.28
CA GLY A 369 4.23 -17.32 -10.06
C GLY A 369 3.24 -16.76 -11.09
N ASN A 370 2.01 -17.27 -11.16
CA ASN A 370 1.02 -16.86 -12.17
C ASN A 370 0.00 -15.84 -11.68
N PHE A 371 -0.03 -15.47 -10.40
CA PHE A 371 -1.06 -14.57 -9.87
C PHE A 371 -1.14 -13.27 -10.67
N GLU A 372 -0.01 -12.58 -10.88
CA GLU A 372 0.04 -11.29 -11.60
C GLU A 372 -0.53 -11.38 -13.01
N ALA A 373 -0.33 -12.50 -13.70
CA ALA A 373 -0.75 -12.68 -15.09
C ALA A 373 -2.21 -13.18 -15.23
N VAL A 374 -2.68 -13.99 -14.28
CA VAL A 374 -4.00 -14.63 -14.35
C VAL A 374 -5.08 -13.81 -13.64
N PHE A 375 -4.76 -13.16 -12.52
CA PHE A 375 -5.74 -12.40 -11.73
C PHE A 375 -6.53 -11.37 -12.55
N PRO A 376 -5.95 -10.63 -13.51
CA PRO A 376 -6.71 -9.69 -14.35
C PRO A 376 -7.87 -10.32 -15.11
N GLN A 377 -7.84 -11.63 -15.40
CA GLN A 377 -8.94 -12.35 -16.09
C GLN A 377 -10.16 -12.59 -15.19
N PHE A 378 -9.98 -12.49 -13.86
CA PHE A 378 -11.02 -12.67 -12.85
C PHE A 378 -11.48 -11.38 -12.22
N SER A 379 -10.69 -10.30 -12.38
CA SER A 379 -10.95 -9.05 -11.71
C SER A 379 -12.05 -8.24 -12.38
N ALA A 380 -13.12 -7.97 -11.63
CA ALA A 380 -14.14 -6.98 -11.96
C ALA A 380 -13.80 -5.59 -11.38
N LEU A 381 -12.68 -5.45 -10.67
CA LEU A 381 -12.23 -4.18 -10.13
C LEU A 381 -12.02 -3.21 -11.29
N SER A 382 -12.68 -2.04 -11.22
CA SER A 382 -12.54 -1.01 -12.25
C SER A 382 -11.06 -0.72 -12.46
N ALA A 383 -10.66 -0.59 -13.72
CA ALA A 383 -9.31 -0.28 -14.12
C ALA A 383 -8.79 0.90 -13.32
N THR A 384 -7.69 0.69 -12.63
CA THR A 384 -7.02 1.69 -11.84
C THR A 384 -5.68 2.04 -12.48
N ARG A 385 -5.01 3.05 -11.95
CA ARG A 385 -3.60 3.32 -12.33
C ARG A 385 -2.64 2.21 -11.86
N PHE A 386 -3.12 1.28 -11.03
CA PHE A 386 -2.29 0.30 -10.35
C PHE A 386 -2.71 -1.11 -10.75
N ARG A 387 -1.72 -1.98 -10.95
CA ARG A 387 -1.92 -3.42 -11.10
C ARG A 387 -1.83 -4.09 -9.74
N PHE A 388 -2.66 -5.10 -9.55
CA PHE A 388 -2.57 -5.98 -8.39
C PHE A 388 -1.55 -7.10 -8.68
N LEU A 389 -0.40 -7.02 -8.03
CA LEU A 389 0.68 -8.00 -8.21
C LEU A 389 0.51 -9.24 -7.32
N HIS A 390 -0.30 -9.13 -6.28
CA HIS A 390 -0.50 -10.16 -5.25
C HIS A 390 -1.80 -9.91 -4.46
N PRO A 391 -2.36 -10.96 -3.80
CA PRO A 391 -3.66 -10.89 -3.10
C PRO A 391 -3.60 -10.27 -1.70
N GLU A 392 -2.55 -9.55 -1.33
CA GLU A 392 -2.37 -8.91 -0.01
C GLU A 392 -2.46 -9.88 1.19
N GLY A 393 -2.01 -11.13 0.99
CA GLY A 393 -1.91 -12.15 2.03
C GLY A 393 -1.11 -13.35 1.59
N ASP A 394 -0.04 -13.72 2.33
CA ASP A 394 0.85 -14.84 2.01
C ASP A 394 0.10 -16.16 1.85
N LEU A 395 -0.85 -16.44 2.76
CA LEU A 395 -1.60 -17.68 2.73
C LEU A 395 -2.56 -17.74 1.54
N LEU A 396 -3.23 -16.63 1.24
CA LEU A 396 -4.13 -16.53 0.09
C LEU A 396 -3.35 -16.63 -1.22
N TRP A 397 -2.17 -16.03 -1.27
CA TRP A 397 -1.30 -16.16 -2.44
C TRP A 397 -0.88 -17.60 -2.68
N LEU A 398 -0.37 -18.28 -1.63
CA LEU A 398 -0.02 -19.71 -1.74
C LEU A 398 -1.23 -20.57 -2.11
N LEU A 399 -2.44 -20.23 -1.60
CA LEU A 399 -3.67 -20.93 -1.93
C LEU A 399 -4.08 -20.72 -3.39
N SER A 400 -4.00 -19.48 -3.87
CA SER A 400 -4.36 -19.16 -5.26
C SER A 400 -3.43 -19.84 -6.28
N GLU A 401 -2.14 -19.85 -6.00
CA GLU A 401 -1.13 -20.40 -6.92
C GLU A 401 -0.86 -21.89 -6.73
N GLY A 402 -0.86 -22.38 -5.49
CA GLY A 402 -0.50 -23.77 -5.16
C GLY A 402 -1.68 -24.66 -4.80
N GLY A 403 -2.87 -24.10 -4.61
CA GLY A 403 -4.09 -24.82 -4.24
C GLY A 403 -4.05 -25.46 -2.86
N LEU A 404 -5.13 -26.14 -2.51
CA LEU A 404 -5.29 -26.85 -1.23
C LEU A 404 -4.23 -27.93 -0.99
N LEU A 405 -3.81 -28.64 -2.06
CA LEU A 405 -2.80 -29.68 -1.95
C LEU A 405 -1.44 -29.16 -1.49
N THR A 406 -1.13 -27.89 -1.74
CA THR A 406 0.09 -27.23 -1.25
C THR A 406 -0.13 -26.60 0.13
N VAL A 407 -1.25 -25.93 0.32
CA VAL A 407 -1.53 -25.16 1.54
C VAL A 407 -1.72 -26.06 2.75
N LEU A 408 -2.42 -27.19 2.63
CA LEU A 408 -2.67 -28.08 3.77
C LEU A 408 -1.37 -28.63 4.38
N PRO A 409 -0.41 -29.19 3.60
CA PRO A 409 0.89 -29.58 4.14
C PRO A 409 1.69 -28.40 4.71
N ALA A 410 1.63 -27.23 4.08
CA ALA A 410 2.29 -26.03 4.59
C ALA A 410 1.72 -25.59 5.95
N LEU A 411 0.41 -25.60 6.12
CA LEU A 411 -0.26 -25.32 7.38
C LEU A 411 0.06 -26.36 8.45
N LEU A 412 0.15 -27.64 8.08
CA LEU A 412 0.58 -28.70 8.98
C LEU A 412 2.00 -28.45 9.51
N LEU A 413 2.92 -28.09 8.60
CA LEU A 413 4.30 -27.74 8.97
C LEU A 413 4.33 -26.49 9.88
N LEU A 414 3.63 -25.43 9.52
CA LEU A 414 3.55 -24.19 10.29
C LEU A 414 2.97 -24.44 11.69
N SER A 415 1.89 -25.22 11.78
CA SER A 415 1.29 -25.64 13.04
C SER A 415 2.27 -26.43 13.91
N TRP A 416 3.00 -27.37 13.32
CA TRP A 416 4.02 -28.11 14.04
C TRP A 416 5.15 -27.18 14.53
N ILE A 417 5.63 -26.24 13.71
CA ILE A 417 6.62 -25.23 14.13
C ILE A 417 6.09 -24.44 15.31
N PHE A 418 4.87 -23.91 15.22
CA PHE A 418 4.23 -23.12 16.27
C PHE A 418 4.11 -23.90 17.58
N LEU A 419 3.63 -25.15 17.54
CA LEU A 419 3.52 -26.02 18.71
C LEU A 419 4.90 -26.39 19.29
N SER A 420 5.96 -26.43 18.47
CA SER A 420 7.31 -26.79 18.87
C SER A 420 8.10 -25.61 19.45
N THR A 421 7.70 -24.37 19.17
CA THR A 421 8.39 -23.15 19.64
C THR A 421 7.75 -22.54 20.87
N GLY A 422 6.44 -22.73 21.06
CA GLY A 422 5.64 -22.00 22.06
C GLY A 422 5.92 -22.32 23.52
N PRO A 423 5.55 -21.38 24.44
CA PRO A 423 5.69 -21.55 25.89
C PRO A 423 4.66 -22.52 26.52
N TRP A 424 3.67 -22.95 25.73
CA TRP A 424 2.52 -23.74 26.16
C TRP A 424 2.83 -25.19 26.52
N TYR A 425 4.05 -25.68 26.23
CA TYR A 425 4.47 -27.01 26.59
C TYR A 425 5.50 -26.99 27.72
N GLY A 426 5.12 -27.46 28.89
CA GLY A 426 6.08 -27.77 29.97
C GLY A 426 5.70 -27.34 31.38
N LYS A 427 4.49 -27.69 31.87
CA LYS A 427 4.11 -27.50 33.29
C LYS A 427 4.63 -28.60 34.25
N LYS A 428 5.36 -29.59 33.79
CA LYS A 428 5.86 -30.68 34.66
C LYS A 428 7.36 -30.83 34.61
N LYS A 429 8.02 -30.27 35.56
CA LYS A 429 9.33 -30.41 36.23
C LYS A 429 10.10 -29.10 36.31
N LYS A 430 10.31 -28.62 37.53
CA LYS A 430 11.22 -27.52 37.87
C LYS A 430 12.67 -28.02 37.66
N HIS A 431 13.20 -27.92 36.46
CA HIS A 431 14.65 -28.00 36.24
C HIS A 431 15.22 -26.60 36.08
N LYS A 432 16.19 -26.26 36.90
CA LYS A 432 16.86 -24.94 36.97
C LYS A 432 17.75 -24.63 35.76
N SER A 433 17.94 -25.55 34.81
CA SER A 433 18.84 -25.38 33.67
C SER A 433 18.26 -24.56 32.53
N GLY A 434 19.03 -23.63 32.01
CA GLY A 434 18.78 -22.96 30.72
C GLY A 434 17.76 -21.83 30.72
N MET A 435 17.56 -21.09 31.82
CA MET A 435 16.61 -19.96 31.84
C MET A 435 16.99 -18.82 30.90
N GLN A 436 18.27 -18.60 30.65
CA GLN A 436 18.76 -17.54 29.75
C GLN A 436 18.48 -17.89 28.28
N ASP A 437 18.79 -19.12 27.87
CA ASP A 437 18.51 -19.62 26.52
C ASP A 437 17.00 -19.64 26.21
N ARG A 438 16.17 -19.96 27.21
CA ARG A 438 14.71 -19.95 27.05
C ARG A 438 14.17 -18.55 26.69
N ARG A 439 14.78 -17.46 27.19
CA ARG A 439 14.31 -16.11 26.87
C ARG A 439 14.62 -15.73 25.43
N LEU A 440 15.82 -16.03 24.95
CA LEU A 440 16.19 -15.76 23.55
C LEU A 440 15.34 -16.59 22.58
N ARG A 441 15.06 -17.87 22.90
CA ARG A 441 14.14 -18.69 22.12
C ARG A 441 12.71 -18.13 22.10
N ASN A 442 12.22 -17.65 23.25
CA ASN A 442 10.90 -17.02 23.32
C ASN A 442 10.85 -15.75 22.48
N ALA A 443 11.90 -14.91 22.49
CA ALA A 443 11.98 -13.75 21.61
C ALA A 443 11.90 -14.14 20.14
N ALA A 444 12.70 -15.14 19.73
CA ALA A 444 12.64 -15.66 18.35
C ALA A 444 11.26 -16.20 17.99
N ALA A 445 10.58 -16.91 18.92
CA ALA A 445 9.22 -17.42 18.72
C ALA A 445 8.19 -16.29 18.58
N ILE A 446 8.32 -15.23 19.39
CA ILE A 446 7.44 -14.06 19.31
C ILE A 446 7.62 -13.37 17.95
N VAL A 447 8.86 -13.09 17.57
CA VAL A 447 9.17 -12.42 16.31
C VAL A 447 8.73 -13.26 15.10
N PHE A 448 8.92 -14.58 15.15
CA PHE A 448 8.36 -15.49 14.14
C PHE A 448 6.82 -15.41 14.09
N GLY A 449 6.14 -15.39 15.24
CA GLY A 449 4.69 -15.22 15.30
C GLY A 449 4.22 -13.89 14.73
N LEU A 450 4.93 -12.79 14.99
CA LEU A 450 4.62 -11.48 14.44
C LEU A 450 4.70 -11.48 12.91
N GLY A 451 5.72 -12.11 12.32
CA GLY A 451 5.85 -12.23 10.88
C GLY A 451 4.77 -13.09 10.25
N ALA A 452 4.38 -14.18 10.90
CA ALA A 452 3.28 -15.03 10.45
C ALA A 452 1.94 -14.27 10.49
N ILE A 453 1.68 -13.48 11.55
CA ILE A 453 0.48 -12.63 11.65
C ILE A 453 0.49 -11.54 10.57
N HIS A 454 1.63 -10.91 10.31
CA HIS A 454 1.75 -9.92 9.24
C HIS A 454 1.44 -10.52 7.88
N GLY A 455 1.89 -11.74 7.61
CA GLY A 455 1.61 -12.48 6.37
C GLY A 455 0.13 -12.85 6.14
N LEU A 456 -0.76 -12.70 7.14
CA LEU A 456 -2.19 -12.86 6.94
C LEU A 456 -2.85 -11.67 6.22
N GLY A 457 -2.26 -10.48 6.32
CA GLY A 457 -2.82 -9.26 5.72
C GLY A 457 -1.82 -8.48 4.85
N ASP A 458 -0.69 -9.08 4.51
CA ASP A 458 0.34 -8.58 3.60
C ASP A 458 1.18 -9.78 3.10
N VAL A 459 2.18 -9.57 2.23
CA VAL A 459 2.96 -10.65 1.59
C VAL A 459 4.47 -10.57 1.84
N PRO A 460 4.93 -10.35 3.08
CA PRO A 460 6.35 -10.17 3.36
C PRO A 460 7.18 -11.43 3.10
N ASN A 461 6.60 -12.63 3.30
CA ASN A 461 7.32 -13.90 3.19
C ASN A 461 7.58 -14.35 1.74
N HIS A 462 6.98 -13.67 0.75
CA HIS A 462 7.32 -13.86 -0.66
C HIS A 462 8.62 -13.15 -1.08
N GLY A 463 9.17 -12.27 -0.24
CA GLY A 463 10.52 -11.73 -0.42
C GLY A 463 11.59 -12.64 0.18
N LEU A 464 12.63 -13.01 -0.61
CA LEU A 464 13.69 -13.95 -0.18
C LEU A 464 14.31 -13.54 1.17
N GLY A 465 14.68 -12.26 1.34
CA GLY A 465 15.31 -11.77 2.57
C GLY A 465 14.44 -11.99 3.80
N TYR A 466 13.14 -11.69 3.69
CA TYR A 466 12.19 -11.84 4.78
C TYR A 466 11.91 -13.33 5.08
N ALA A 467 11.72 -14.15 4.04
CA ALA A 467 11.52 -15.60 4.18
C ALA A 467 12.72 -16.27 4.88
N LEU A 468 13.94 -15.91 4.50
CA LEU A 468 15.16 -16.42 5.15
C LEU A 468 15.26 -16.00 6.62
N PHE A 469 14.88 -14.76 6.93
CA PHE A 469 14.85 -14.23 8.29
C PHE A 469 13.87 -15.03 9.15
N MET A 470 12.66 -15.26 8.64
CA MET A 470 11.61 -16.01 9.33
C MET A 470 11.99 -17.49 9.54
N ALA A 471 12.56 -18.13 8.52
CA ALA A 471 13.03 -19.52 8.62
C ALA A 471 14.13 -19.70 9.69
N LEU A 472 15.07 -18.74 9.77
CA LEU A 472 16.11 -18.75 10.80
C LEU A 472 15.55 -18.58 12.21
N LEU A 473 14.58 -17.67 12.38
CA LEU A 473 13.88 -17.48 13.66
C LEU A 473 13.15 -18.74 14.11
N ALA A 474 12.47 -19.43 13.18
CA ALA A 474 11.84 -20.72 13.46
C ALA A 474 12.87 -21.75 13.97
N GLY A 475 14.02 -21.84 13.30
CA GLY A 475 15.12 -22.72 13.70
C GLY A 475 15.72 -22.36 15.07
N ILE A 476 15.88 -21.08 15.38
CA ILE A 476 16.35 -20.60 16.70
C ILE A 476 15.33 -20.93 17.79
N ALA A 477 14.03 -20.77 17.51
CA ALA A 477 12.96 -20.90 18.48
C ALA A 477 12.63 -22.37 18.84
N ILE A 478 12.85 -23.33 17.92
CA ILE A 478 12.55 -24.74 18.14
C ILE A 478 13.32 -25.31 19.35
N ARG A 479 12.61 -26.09 20.16
CA ARG A 479 13.16 -26.79 21.31
C ARG A 479 13.88 -28.05 20.87
N PRO A 480 15.15 -28.32 21.32
CA PRO A 480 15.92 -29.50 20.93
C PRO A 480 15.21 -30.83 21.22
N ARG A 481 14.41 -30.88 22.31
CA ARG A 481 13.65 -32.09 22.72
C ARG A 481 12.53 -32.46 21.73
N ARG A 482 12.14 -31.58 20.82
CA ARG A 482 11.13 -31.85 19.81
C ARG A 482 11.70 -32.47 18.53
N LEU A 483 13.01 -32.45 18.41
CA LEU A 483 13.71 -33.09 17.29
C LEU A 483 14.19 -34.47 17.71
N PRO A 484 13.86 -35.49 16.94
CA PRO A 484 14.33 -36.84 17.24
C PRO A 484 15.86 -36.96 17.03
N SER A 485 16.37 -38.16 17.07
CA SER A 485 17.76 -38.54 17.01
C SER A 485 18.65 -37.79 16.01
N ALA A 486 19.97 -38.02 16.08
CA ALA A 486 20.95 -37.46 15.16
C ALA A 486 20.66 -37.78 13.69
N SER A 487 20.99 -36.85 12.78
CA SER A 487 20.87 -37.07 11.33
C SER A 487 21.76 -38.23 10.86
N GLY A 488 21.18 -39.12 10.06
CA GLY A 488 21.93 -40.20 9.38
C GLY A 488 22.71 -39.66 8.16
N MET A 489 23.59 -40.53 7.64
CA MET A 489 24.35 -40.24 6.42
C MET A 489 23.48 -39.89 5.21
N PRO A 490 22.33 -40.59 4.91
CA PRO A 490 21.50 -40.24 3.77
C PRO A 490 20.94 -38.81 3.83
N GLN A 491 20.50 -38.37 5.01
CA GLN A 491 19.97 -37.00 5.16
C GLN A 491 21.08 -35.96 4.95
N ARG A 492 22.30 -36.20 5.48
CA ARG A 492 23.41 -35.26 5.28
C ARG A 492 23.81 -35.18 3.80
N LEU A 493 23.81 -36.33 3.09
CA LEU A 493 24.07 -36.35 1.66
C LEU A 493 22.99 -35.63 0.87
N ALA A 494 21.70 -35.84 1.19
CA ALA A 494 20.60 -35.15 0.54
C ALA A 494 20.73 -33.60 0.65
N PHE A 495 21.10 -33.06 1.82
CA PHE A 495 21.34 -31.63 1.97
C PHE A 495 22.56 -31.15 1.19
N ARG A 496 23.65 -31.93 1.11
CA ARG A 496 24.81 -31.56 0.28
C ARG A 496 24.48 -31.58 -1.20
N LEU A 497 23.74 -32.56 -1.68
CA LEU A 497 23.26 -32.63 -3.06
C LEU A 497 22.29 -31.46 -3.36
N GLY A 498 21.37 -31.17 -2.44
CA GLY A 498 20.52 -29.99 -2.53
C GLY A 498 21.33 -28.68 -2.59
N GLY A 499 22.42 -28.60 -1.82
CA GLY A 499 23.36 -27.49 -1.88
C GLY A 499 24.05 -27.36 -3.26
N VAL A 500 24.47 -28.48 -3.86
CA VAL A 500 25.05 -28.46 -5.22
C VAL A 500 24.00 -28.02 -6.26
N MET A 501 22.75 -28.49 -6.14
CA MET A 501 21.65 -28.02 -7.00
C MET A 501 21.41 -26.53 -6.84
N LEU A 502 21.41 -26.01 -5.61
CA LEU A 502 21.28 -24.56 -5.35
C LEU A 502 22.49 -23.78 -5.88
N LEU A 503 23.68 -24.37 -5.89
CA LEU A 503 24.85 -23.71 -6.49
C LEU A 503 24.64 -23.52 -8.00
N ALA A 504 24.17 -24.57 -8.72
CA ALA A 504 23.83 -24.47 -10.13
C ALA A 504 22.70 -23.45 -10.37
N LEU A 505 21.66 -23.44 -9.53
CA LEU A 505 20.55 -22.51 -9.63
C LEU A 505 20.99 -21.05 -9.37
N GLY A 506 21.80 -20.82 -8.36
CA GLY A 506 22.36 -19.49 -8.08
C GLY A 506 23.25 -18.97 -9.21
N ALA A 507 24.05 -19.86 -9.81
CA ALA A 507 24.83 -19.55 -11.01
C ALA A 507 23.92 -19.22 -12.21
N ALA A 508 22.81 -19.94 -12.40
CA ALA A 508 21.85 -19.66 -13.47
C ALA A 508 21.20 -18.27 -13.31
N TRP A 509 20.72 -17.89 -12.12
CA TRP A 509 20.17 -16.54 -11.89
C TRP A 509 21.24 -15.44 -12.06
N THR A 510 22.48 -15.72 -11.65
CA THR A 510 23.60 -14.77 -11.90
C THR A 510 23.88 -14.63 -13.40
N ALA A 511 23.84 -15.73 -14.15
CA ALA A 511 23.99 -15.69 -15.61
C ALA A 511 22.86 -14.87 -16.28
N ILE A 512 21.59 -15.02 -15.83
CA ILE A 512 20.49 -14.19 -16.32
C ILE A 512 20.76 -12.71 -16.06
N ALA A 513 21.25 -12.35 -14.87
CA ALA A 513 21.61 -10.97 -14.54
C ALA A 513 22.72 -10.40 -15.42
N LEU A 514 23.60 -11.27 -15.94
CA LEU A 514 24.66 -10.93 -16.90
C LEU A 514 24.18 -10.95 -18.37
N GLY A 515 22.89 -11.21 -18.60
CA GLY A 515 22.28 -11.20 -19.94
C GLY A 515 22.25 -12.57 -20.64
N HIS A 516 22.54 -13.66 -19.94
CA HIS A 516 22.49 -15.03 -20.45
C HIS A 516 21.27 -15.79 -19.87
N PRO A 517 20.13 -15.88 -20.56
CA PRO A 517 18.90 -16.48 -20.07
C PRO A 517 18.95 -18.02 -20.10
N VAL A 518 19.80 -18.62 -19.26
CA VAL A 518 20.03 -20.08 -19.19
C VAL A 518 18.94 -20.85 -18.47
N LEU A 519 18.09 -20.20 -17.68
CA LEU A 519 16.94 -20.78 -16.98
C LEU A 519 15.67 -20.11 -17.48
N PRO A 520 14.75 -20.85 -18.16
CA PRO A 520 13.51 -20.25 -18.63
C PRO A 520 12.60 -19.87 -17.49
N GLY A 521 11.90 -18.74 -17.62
CA GLY A 521 11.01 -18.20 -16.60
C GLY A 521 10.83 -16.69 -16.68
N SER A 522 10.18 -16.13 -15.69
CA SER A 522 9.87 -14.69 -15.64
C SER A 522 11.13 -13.81 -15.57
N SER A 523 12.19 -14.26 -14.88
CA SER A 523 13.46 -13.52 -14.80
C SER A 523 14.17 -13.46 -16.15
N ALA A 524 14.19 -14.56 -16.90
CA ALA A 524 14.78 -14.61 -18.23
C ALA A 524 13.95 -13.81 -19.24
N ALA A 525 12.62 -13.96 -19.22
CA ALA A 525 11.72 -13.18 -20.06
C ALA A 525 11.89 -11.67 -19.86
N ASN A 526 11.95 -11.20 -18.62
CA ASN A 526 12.21 -9.80 -18.30
C ASN A 526 13.60 -9.31 -18.75
N ALA A 527 14.64 -10.15 -18.64
CA ALA A 527 15.98 -9.82 -19.10
C ALA A 527 16.01 -9.67 -20.64
N LEU A 528 15.39 -10.60 -21.37
CA LEU A 528 15.26 -10.55 -22.83
C LEU A 528 14.45 -9.33 -23.29
N ARG A 529 13.30 -9.08 -22.67
CA ARG A 529 12.46 -7.91 -22.94
C ARG A 529 13.24 -6.61 -22.73
N SER A 530 13.91 -6.47 -21.59
CA SER A 530 14.72 -5.27 -21.28
C SER A 530 15.87 -5.08 -22.26
N ARG A 531 16.50 -6.17 -22.71
CA ARG A 531 17.56 -6.13 -23.73
C ARG A 531 16.99 -5.75 -25.10
N ALA A 532 15.82 -6.30 -25.47
CA ALA A 532 15.14 -5.94 -26.71
C ALA A 532 14.79 -4.45 -26.77
N VAL A 533 14.22 -3.90 -25.71
CA VAL A 533 13.90 -2.46 -25.63
C VAL A 533 15.16 -1.60 -25.77
N LYS A 534 16.22 -1.92 -25.02
CA LYS A 534 17.50 -1.18 -25.14
C LYS A 534 18.10 -1.26 -26.54
N LEU A 535 18.02 -2.41 -27.19
CA LEU A 535 18.52 -2.62 -28.54
C LEU A 535 17.70 -1.81 -29.57
N ALA A 536 16.40 -1.77 -29.41
CA ALA A 536 15.52 -0.95 -30.23
C ALA A 536 15.79 0.55 -30.07
N ASP A 537 15.97 1.02 -28.84
CA ASP A 537 16.26 2.42 -28.52
C ASP A 537 17.68 2.85 -29.01
N SER A 538 18.61 1.89 -29.12
CA SER A 538 19.92 2.13 -29.73
C SER A 538 19.90 2.08 -31.26
N GLY A 539 18.76 1.99 -31.93
CA GLY A 539 18.60 2.05 -33.37
C GLY A 539 18.65 0.70 -34.09
N SER A 540 18.52 -0.43 -33.38
CA SER A 540 18.50 -1.77 -33.96
C SER A 540 17.22 -2.57 -33.65
N PRO A 541 16.03 -2.11 -34.10
CA PRO A 541 14.76 -2.77 -33.82
C PRO A 541 14.63 -4.17 -34.44
N ALA A 542 15.34 -4.42 -35.59
CA ALA A 542 15.36 -5.74 -36.24
C ALA A 542 16.00 -6.81 -35.36
N GLY A 543 17.10 -6.49 -34.67
CA GLY A 543 17.72 -7.39 -33.69
C GLY A 543 16.94 -7.57 -32.39
N ALA A 544 16.05 -6.64 -32.06
CA ALA A 544 15.21 -6.69 -30.86
C ALA A 544 14.04 -7.67 -31.00
N LEU A 545 13.46 -7.81 -32.18
CA LEU A 545 12.26 -8.61 -32.41
C LEU A 545 12.42 -10.10 -32.01
N PRO A 546 13.49 -10.82 -32.39
CA PRO A 546 13.69 -12.21 -31.96
C PRO A 546 13.83 -12.38 -30.45
N LEU A 547 14.42 -11.38 -29.76
CA LEU A 547 14.53 -11.41 -28.29
C LEU A 547 13.16 -11.26 -27.63
N MET A 548 12.29 -10.45 -28.23
CA MET A 548 10.92 -10.26 -27.74
C MET A 548 10.07 -11.53 -27.96
N ASP A 549 10.23 -12.19 -29.11
CA ASP A 549 9.56 -13.48 -29.38
C ASP A 549 10.00 -14.55 -28.37
N GLN A 550 11.29 -14.68 -28.08
CA GLN A 550 11.78 -15.56 -27.03
C GLN A 550 11.23 -15.21 -25.63
N ALA A 551 11.08 -13.92 -25.31
CA ALA A 551 10.48 -13.51 -24.05
C ALA A 551 9.02 -13.94 -23.95
N ILE A 552 8.26 -13.86 -25.03
CA ILE A 552 6.86 -14.33 -25.12
C ILE A 552 6.77 -15.85 -24.96
N GLU A 553 7.68 -16.62 -25.57
CA GLU A 553 7.73 -18.07 -25.40
C GLU A 553 7.93 -18.49 -23.93
N MET A 554 8.75 -17.74 -23.18
CA MET A 554 9.00 -17.99 -21.76
C MET A 554 7.86 -17.52 -20.84
N ALA A 555 7.21 -16.41 -21.18
CA ALA A 555 6.13 -15.81 -20.39
C ALA A 555 4.98 -15.35 -21.30
N PRO A 556 4.19 -16.29 -21.86
CA PRO A 556 3.17 -15.98 -22.87
C PRO A 556 1.99 -15.15 -22.36
N MET A 557 1.85 -14.93 -21.07
CA MET A 557 0.83 -14.06 -20.49
C MET A 557 1.40 -12.68 -20.03
N ASP A 558 2.65 -12.37 -20.31
CA ASP A 558 3.18 -11.03 -20.04
C ASP A 558 2.73 -10.04 -21.12
N PHE A 559 1.68 -9.28 -20.84
CA PHE A 559 1.11 -8.28 -21.75
C PHE A 559 2.13 -7.26 -22.25
N ARG A 560 3.17 -6.95 -21.46
CA ARG A 560 4.22 -5.98 -21.79
C ARG A 560 5.01 -6.42 -23.01
N CYS A 561 5.28 -7.73 -23.13
CA CYS A 561 6.01 -8.28 -24.26
C CYS A 561 5.25 -8.09 -25.58
N TYR A 562 3.93 -8.28 -25.59
CA TYR A 562 3.10 -8.03 -26.78
C TYR A 562 3.01 -6.55 -27.11
N TYR A 563 2.83 -5.69 -26.11
CA TYR A 563 2.81 -4.24 -26.30
C TYR A 563 4.12 -3.75 -26.98
N GLU A 564 5.26 -4.13 -26.41
CA GLU A 564 6.57 -3.72 -26.91
C GLU A 564 6.87 -4.35 -28.27
N ARG A 565 6.40 -5.60 -28.53
CA ARG A 565 6.51 -6.22 -29.86
C ARG A 565 5.68 -5.49 -30.90
N ALA A 566 4.48 -5.04 -30.59
CA ALA A 566 3.67 -4.20 -31.48
C ALA A 566 4.43 -2.90 -31.83
N CYS A 567 5.02 -2.24 -30.84
CA CYS A 567 5.85 -1.04 -31.04
C CYS A 567 7.06 -1.34 -31.96
N LEU A 568 7.75 -2.47 -31.78
CA LEU A 568 8.86 -2.89 -32.62
C LEU A 568 8.42 -3.13 -34.08
N ARG A 569 7.29 -3.80 -34.28
CA ARG A 569 6.75 -4.09 -35.60
C ARG A 569 6.41 -2.82 -36.39
N LEU A 570 5.82 -1.82 -35.72
CA LEU A 570 5.58 -0.51 -36.34
C LEU A 570 6.88 0.22 -36.71
N ARG A 571 7.88 0.21 -35.81
CA ARG A 571 9.21 0.80 -36.08
C ARG A 571 9.92 0.11 -37.26
N LEU A 572 9.63 -1.16 -37.51
CA LEU A 572 10.16 -1.95 -38.63
C LEU A 572 9.33 -1.80 -39.91
N GLY A 573 8.24 -1.03 -39.89
CA GLY A 573 7.37 -0.86 -41.07
C GLY A 573 6.60 -2.13 -41.45
N GLN A 574 6.40 -3.07 -40.50
CA GLN A 574 5.55 -4.23 -40.71
C GLN A 574 4.08 -3.83 -40.87
N PRO A 575 3.20 -4.71 -41.45
CA PRO A 575 1.78 -4.43 -41.60
C PRO A 575 1.13 -4.00 -40.29
N LYS A 576 0.32 -2.96 -40.31
CA LYS A 576 -0.35 -2.37 -39.13
C LYS A 576 -1.25 -3.37 -38.44
N GLU A 577 -1.89 -4.27 -39.18
CA GLU A 577 -2.78 -5.30 -38.69
C GLU A 577 -2.07 -6.26 -37.71
N VAL A 578 -0.81 -6.57 -37.98
CA VAL A 578 0.00 -7.43 -37.11
C VAL A 578 0.35 -6.73 -35.78
N ALA A 579 0.65 -5.44 -35.84
CA ALA A 579 0.85 -4.63 -34.65
C ALA A 579 -0.44 -4.46 -33.84
N LEU A 580 -1.58 -4.20 -34.52
CA LEU A 580 -2.90 -4.14 -33.88
C LEU A 580 -3.28 -5.42 -33.17
N LEU A 581 -2.97 -6.57 -33.74
CA LEU A 581 -3.20 -7.87 -33.11
C LEU A 581 -2.39 -8.00 -31.81
N ASP A 582 -1.11 -7.60 -31.81
CA ASP A 582 -0.30 -7.65 -30.61
C ASP A 582 -0.75 -6.63 -29.55
N PHE A 583 -1.16 -5.41 -29.93
CA PHE A 583 -1.79 -4.48 -28.99
C PHE A 583 -3.10 -5.06 -28.43
N SER A 584 -3.90 -5.75 -29.24
CA SER A 584 -5.12 -6.40 -28.80
C SER A 584 -4.84 -7.54 -27.82
N ARG A 585 -3.81 -8.37 -28.08
CA ARG A 585 -3.33 -9.40 -27.14
C ARG A 585 -2.90 -8.76 -25.81
N SER A 586 -2.16 -7.66 -25.86
CA SER A 586 -1.76 -6.91 -24.67
C SER A 586 -2.97 -6.44 -23.85
N ARG A 587 -3.99 -5.88 -24.52
CA ARG A 587 -5.22 -5.41 -23.85
C ARG A 587 -6.06 -6.52 -23.23
N VAL A 588 -6.11 -7.69 -23.87
CA VAL A 588 -6.85 -8.87 -23.38
C VAL A 588 -6.14 -9.53 -22.21
N LEU A 589 -4.82 -9.58 -22.24
CA LEU A 589 -4.03 -10.14 -21.14
C LEU A 589 -4.08 -9.28 -19.86
N ASP A 590 -4.24 -7.97 -20.01
CA ASP A 590 -4.45 -7.09 -18.86
C ASP A 590 -5.66 -6.15 -19.09
N PRO A 591 -6.88 -6.63 -18.89
CA PRO A 591 -8.08 -5.84 -19.03
C PRO A 591 -8.26 -4.78 -17.94
N THR A 592 -7.51 -4.84 -16.86
CA THR A 592 -7.66 -3.95 -15.70
C THR A 592 -6.75 -2.72 -15.73
N TYR A 593 -5.65 -2.74 -16.47
CA TYR A 593 -4.67 -1.65 -16.49
C TYR A 593 -4.89 -0.74 -17.71
N ALA A 594 -5.50 0.42 -17.48
CA ALA A 594 -5.89 1.35 -18.53
C ALA A 594 -4.71 2.09 -19.19
N MET A 595 -3.61 2.34 -18.46
CA MET A 595 -2.51 3.16 -18.96
C MET A 595 -1.83 2.60 -20.20
N THR A 596 -1.78 1.28 -20.36
CA THR A 596 -1.26 0.64 -21.59
C THR A 596 -2.07 1.07 -22.80
N CYS A 597 -3.40 1.20 -22.67
CA CYS A 597 -4.27 1.66 -23.75
C CYS A 597 -4.04 3.14 -24.09
N TYR A 598 -3.75 3.97 -23.08
CA TYR A 598 -3.44 5.38 -23.31
C TYR A 598 -2.11 5.54 -24.06
N THR A 599 -1.07 4.82 -23.62
CA THR A 599 0.24 4.85 -24.25
C THR A 599 0.25 4.22 -25.65
N GLU A 600 -0.60 3.21 -25.89
CA GLU A 600 -0.84 2.67 -27.24
C GLU A 600 -1.30 3.78 -28.19
N GLY A 601 -2.32 4.56 -27.78
CA GLY A 601 -2.81 5.67 -28.59
C GLY A 601 -1.74 6.73 -28.86
N LEU A 602 -0.91 7.06 -27.85
CA LEU A 602 0.21 7.98 -28.05
C LEU A 602 1.23 7.44 -29.05
N PHE A 603 1.51 6.15 -29.01
CA PHE A 603 2.46 5.53 -29.91
C PHE A 603 2.00 5.55 -31.37
N TRP A 604 0.68 5.37 -31.60
CA TRP A 604 0.08 5.44 -32.92
C TRP A 604 0.17 6.81 -33.58
N LEU A 605 0.30 7.91 -32.83
CA LEU A 605 0.40 9.27 -33.38
C LEU A 605 1.58 9.43 -34.36
N ASP A 606 2.67 8.71 -34.12
CA ASP A 606 3.88 8.77 -34.94
C ASP A 606 3.78 7.92 -36.25
N PHE A 607 2.80 6.99 -36.32
CA PHE A 607 2.70 6.06 -37.46
C PHE A 607 1.40 6.19 -38.24
N ASP A 608 0.28 6.22 -37.53
CA ASP A 608 -1.05 6.44 -38.11
C ASP A 608 -2.03 6.91 -37.03
N PRO A 609 -2.24 8.22 -36.93
CA PRO A 609 -3.03 8.82 -35.86
C PRO A 609 -4.46 8.26 -35.73
N GLN A 610 -5.07 7.80 -36.84
CA GLN A 610 -6.41 7.25 -36.81
C GLN A 610 -6.54 6.02 -35.89
N TYR A 611 -5.48 5.22 -35.75
CA TYR A 611 -5.45 4.06 -34.86
C TYR A 611 -5.29 4.43 -33.38
N ALA A 612 -4.87 5.66 -33.06
CA ALA A 612 -4.80 6.14 -31.67
C ALA A 612 -6.14 6.00 -30.94
N VAL A 613 -7.24 6.19 -31.70
CA VAL A 613 -8.61 6.11 -31.20
C VAL A 613 -8.95 4.73 -30.62
N VAL A 614 -8.33 3.66 -31.13
CA VAL A 614 -8.58 2.29 -30.66
C VAL A 614 -8.12 2.14 -29.21
N GLY A 615 -6.89 2.51 -28.92
CA GLY A 615 -6.34 2.48 -27.57
C GLY A 615 -7.07 3.46 -26.63
N TRP A 616 -7.31 4.69 -27.09
CA TRP A 616 -7.99 5.72 -26.28
C TRP A 616 -9.43 5.39 -25.95
N ARG A 617 -10.17 4.72 -26.82
CA ARG A 617 -11.51 4.19 -26.53
C ARG A 617 -11.49 3.26 -25.34
N GLU A 618 -10.56 2.29 -25.35
CA GLU A 618 -10.40 1.36 -24.25
C GLU A 618 -9.94 2.04 -22.96
N PHE A 619 -9.04 3.01 -23.05
CA PHE A 619 -8.63 3.81 -21.90
C PHE A 619 -9.81 4.52 -21.25
N LEU A 620 -10.60 5.27 -22.02
CA LEU A 620 -11.76 6.01 -21.51
C LEU A 620 -12.82 5.08 -20.89
N ARG A 621 -13.01 3.88 -21.48
CA ARG A 621 -13.91 2.86 -20.95
C ARG A 621 -13.41 2.28 -19.63
N ARG A 622 -12.09 2.01 -19.51
CA ARG A 622 -11.49 1.34 -18.36
C ARG A 622 -11.25 2.28 -17.18
N TYR A 623 -11.06 3.57 -17.44
CA TYR A 623 -10.71 4.54 -16.39
C TYR A 623 -11.55 5.83 -16.47
N PRO A 624 -12.85 5.74 -16.21
CA PRO A 624 -13.77 6.87 -16.35
C PRO A 624 -13.45 8.03 -15.39
N GLU A 625 -12.86 7.77 -14.23
CA GLU A 625 -12.52 8.82 -13.25
C GLU A 625 -11.43 9.78 -13.73
N ALA A 626 -10.47 9.31 -14.52
CA ALA A 626 -9.41 10.15 -15.08
C ALA A 626 -9.71 10.56 -16.53
N ALA A 627 -10.84 10.12 -17.07
CA ALA A 627 -11.21 10.36 -18.45
C ALA A 627 -11.21 11.85 -18.82
N PRO A 628 -11.79 12.79 -18.04
CA PRO A 628 -11.84 14.20 -18.46
C PRO A 628 -10.46 14.82 -18.67
N GLY A 629 -9.56 14.65 -17.71
CA GLY A 629 -8.20 15.23 -17.79
C GLY A 629 -7.34 14.63 -18.89
N ASN A 630 -7.39 13.31 -19.09
CA ASN A 630 -6.65 12.64 -20.16
C ASN A 630 -7.30 12.93 -21.53
N TYR A 631 -8.61 13.08 -21.58
CA TYR A 631 -9.32 13.43 -22.82
C TYR A 631 -8.95 14.83 -23.32
N GLN A 632 -8.74 15.80 -22.42
CA GLN A 632 -8.19 17.11 -22.77
C GLN A 632 -6.82 16.98 -23.45
N GLN A 633 -5.94 16.09 -22.95
CA GLN A 633 -4.64 15.85 -23.59
C GLN A 633 -4.83 15.23 -24.98
N MET A 634 -5.76 14.28 -25.13
CA MET A 634 -6.10 13.68 -26.45
C MET A 634 -6.59 14.73 -27.43
N LEU A 635 -7.43 15.67 -26.98
CA LEU A 635 -7.88 16.81 -27.76
C LEU A 635 -6.73 17.74 -28.14
N GLY A 636 -5.74 17.90 -27.29
CA GLY A 636 -4.49 18.64 -27.58
C GLY A 636 -3.78 18.11 -28.83
N TYR A 637 -3.72 16.78 -28.98
CA TYR A 637 -3.12 16.16 -30.17
C TYR A 637 -3.93 16.39 -31.45
N SER A 638 -5.25 16.60 -31.37
CA SER A 638 -6.08 16.89 -32.55
C SER A 638 -5.76 18.22 -33.24
N TYR A 639 -5.00 19.11 -32.60
CA TYR A 639 -4.52 20.33 -33.27
C TYR A 639 -3.38 20.03 -34.26
N GLN A 640 -2.57 19.01 -33.99
CA GLN A 640 -1.50 18.55 -34.88
C GLN A 640 -2.03 17.50 -35.89
N HIS A 641 -3.07 16.75 -35.50
CA HIS A 641 -3.71 15.67 -36.23
C HIS A 641 -5.21 15.92 -36.39
N PRO A 642 -5.62 16.81 -37.33
CA PRO A 642 -7.04 17.19 -37.47
C PRO A 642 -7.99 16.00 -37.77
N GLU A 643 -7.46 14.91 -38.35
CA GLU A 643 -8.18 13.67 -38.64
C GLU A 643 -8.69 12.98 -37.36
N LEU A 644 -8.15 13.28 -36.17
CA LEU A 644 -8.61 12.76 -34.90
C LEU A 644 -9.86 13.46 -34.37
N ARG A 645 -10.21 14.63 -34.91
CA ARG A 645 -11.24 15.50 -34.35
C ARG A 645 -12.61 14.81 -34.31
N GLU A 646 -13.06 14.27 -35.42
CA GLU A 646 -14.35 13.57 -35.53
C GLU A 646 -14.36 12.24 -34.74
N PRO A 647 -13.33 11.37 -34.82
CA PRO A 647 -13.22 10.23 -33.94
C PRO A 647 -13.26 10.56 -32.44
N LEU A 648 -12.56 11.60 -31.99
CA LEU A 648 -12.57 12.03 -30.59
C LEU A 648 -13.98 12.47 -30.16
N TRP A 649 -14.71 13.21 -31.00
CA TRP A 649 -16.10 13.52 -30.73
C TRP A 649 -16.95 12.27 -30.51
N THR A 650 -16.76 11.26 -31.36
CA THR A 650 -17.47 9.96 -31.25
C THR A 650 -17.10 9.23 -29.93
N LEU A 651 -15.87 9.39 -29.44
CA LEU A 651 -15.45 8.84 -28.13
C LEU A 651 -16.03 9.57 -26.93
N ALA A 652 -16.53 10.79 -27.11
CA ALA A 652 -17.16 11.56 -26.04
C ALA A 652 -18.57 11.01 -25.71
N THR A 653 -18.62 9.87 -25.00
CA THR A 653 -19.89 9.19 -24.68
C THR A 653 -20.60 9.80 -23.47
N THR A 654 -19.89 10.47 -22.58
CA THR A 654 -20.45 11.12 -21.38
C THR A 654 -20.61 12.63 -21.60
N SER A 655 -21.49 13.26 -20.81
CA SER A 655 -21.69 14.71 -20.85
C SER A 655 -20.43 15.48 -20.51
N GLU A 656 -19.64 14.97 -19.54
CA GLU A 656 -18.36 15.58 -19.17
C GLU A 656 -17.38 15.58 -20.34
N LEU A 657 -17.22 14.46 -21.04
CA LEU A 657 -16.32 14.39 -22.21
C LEU A 657 -16.79 15.28 -23.34
N LYS A 658 -18.12 15.37 -23.59
CA LYS A 658 -18.68 16.29 -24.58
C LYS A 658 -18.46 17.74 -24.20
N PHE A 659 -18.58 18.06 -22.91
CA PHE A 659 -18.26 19.39 -22.41
C PHE A 659 -16.78 19.74 -22.62
N GLU A 660 -15.86 18.80 -22.32
CA GLU A 660 -14.44 19.00 -22.57
C GLU A 660 -14.13 19.18 -24.08
N PHE A 661 -14.83 18.43 -24.94
CA PHE A 661 -14.72 18.62 -26.38
C PHE A 661 -15.17 20.03 -26.80
N LEU A 662 -16.34 20.47 -26.34
CA LEU A 662 -16.86 21.82 -26.63
C LEU A 662 -15.88 22.93 -26.17
N ARG A 663 -15.16 22.73 -25.07
CA ARG A 663 -14.11 23.66 -24.62
C ARG A 663 -12.93 23.78 -25.61
N SER A 664 -12.71 22.77 -26.43
CA SER A 664 -11.63 22.74 -27.44
C SER A 664 -12.05 23.26 -28.81
N VAL A 665 -13.36 23.53 -29.01
CA VAL A 665 -13.89 23.96 -30.30
C VAL A 665 -13.59 25.44 -30.57
N GLN A 666 -13.10 25.72 -31.78
CA GLN A 666 -12.73 27.08 -32.19
C GLN A 666 -13.71 27.67 -33.18
N THR A 667 -14.50 26.86 -33.92
CA THR A 667 -15.43 27.33 -34.95
C THR A 667 -16.87 27.27 -34.49
N ARG A 668 -17.67 28.27 -34.90
CA ARG A 668 -19.08 28.35 -34.52
C ARG A 668 -19.90 27.14 -35.04
N ASP A 669 -19.68 26.74 -36.27
CA ASP A 669 -20.49 25.65 -36.88
C ASP A 669 -20.23 24.31 -36.19
N GLU A 670 -18.96 24.03 -35.80
CA GLU A 670 -18.62 22.83 -35.05
C GLU A 670 -19.24 22.88 -33.64
N PHE A 671 -19.13 24.04 -32.98
CA PHE A 671 -19.71 24.24 -31.66
C PHE A 671 -21.24 23.99 -31.66
N ASP A 672 -21.95 24.64 -32.55
CA ASP A 672 -23.42 24.51 -32.62
C ASP A 672 -23.88 23.08 -32.98
N ARG A 673 -23.13 22.39 -33.87
CA ARG A 673 -23.39 20.97 -34.22
C ARG A 673 -23.19 20.06 -33.00
N CYS A 674 -22.08 20.20 -32.31
CA CYS A 674 -21.75 19.39 -31.15
C CYS A 674 -22.69 19.69 -29.96
N LEU A 675 -22.99 20.96 -29.73
CA LEU A 675 -23.95 21.38 -28.73
C LEU A 675 -25.35 20.83 -29.00
N LYS A 676 -25.82 20.89 -30.24
CA LYS A 676 -27.11 20.31 -30.63
C LYS A 676 -27.15 18.82 -30.31
N SER A 677 -26.10 18.08 -30.61
CA SER A 677 -25.99 16.65 -30.28
C SER A 677 -26.03 16.39 -28.78
N LEU A 678 -25.36 17.23 -27.97
CA LEU A 678 -25.41 17.15 -26.50
C LEU A 678 -26.84 17.42 -25.99
N LEU A 679 -27.50 18.45 -26.48
CA LEU A 679 -28.87 18.83 -26.06
C LEU A 679 -29.94 17.81 -26.46
N VAL A 680 -29.78 17.13 -27.61
CA VAL A 680 -30.66 16.03 -28.00
C VAL A 680 -30.55 14.85 -27.03
N GLN A 681 -29.34 14.53 -26.57
CA GLN A 681 -29.12 13.42 -25.63
C GLN A 681 -29.48 13.78 -24.20
N GLN A 682 -29.30 15.04 -23.81
CA GLN A 682 -29.55 15.53 -22.45
C GLN A 682 -30.19 16.94 -22.49
N PRO A 683 -31.49 17.02 -22.69
CA PRO A 683 -32.22 18.29 -22.80
C PRO A 683 -32.07 19.17 -21.54
N ASP A 684 -31.92 18.54 -20.37
CA ASP A 684 -31.82 19.23 -19.08
C ASP A 684 -30.36 19.47 -18.62
N LEU A 685 -29.35 19.03 -19.37
CA LEU A 685 -27.91 19.10 -19.01
C LEU A 685 -27.58 18.51 -17.62
N ARG A 686 -28.39 17.54 -17.15
CA ARG A 686 -28.25 16.97 -15.78
C ARG A 686 -26.92 16.24 -15.54
N GLY A 687 -26.25 15.77 -16.58
CA GLY A 687 -24.94 15.11 -16.52
C GLY A 687 -23.77 16.06 -16.31
N LEU A 688 -24.01 17.38 -16.30
CA LEU A 688 -23.01 18.39 -16.00
C LEU A 688 -23.28 18.97 -14.62
N ASP A 689 -22.23 19.26 -13.87
CA ASP A 689 -22.35 19.95 -12.60
C ASP A 689 -22.77 21.43 -12.82
N PRO A 690 -23.21 22.16 -11.76
CA PRO A 690 -23.66 23.54 -11.89
C PRO A 690 -22.62 24.51 -12.46
N GLU A 691 -21.33 24.30 -12.13
CA GLU A 691 -20.25 25.16 -12.63
C GLU A 691 -19.94 24.87 -14.08
N GLN A 692 -19.96 23.59 -14.47
CA GLN A 692 -19.82 23.17 -15.89
C GLN A 692 -20.97 23.72 -16.75
N ARG A 693 -22.21 23.71 -16.26
CA ARG A 693 -23.37 24.30 -16.97
C ARG A 693 -23.22 25.79 -17.17
N LYS A 694 -22.77 26.49 -16.13
CA LYS A 694 -22.49 27.93 -16.20
C LYS A 694 -21.41 28.24 -17.24
N ASN A 695 -20.31 27.48 -17.21
CA ASN A 695 -19.24 27.60 -18.18
C ASN A 695 -19.70 27.29 -19.62
N LEU A 696 -20.57 26.28 -19.78
CA LEU A 696 -21.18 25.95 -21.08
C LEU A 696 -22.01 27.10 -21.65
N PHE A 697 -22.83 27.77 -20.83
CA PHE A 697 -23.61 28.93 -21.27
C PHE A 697 -22.70 30.11 -21.65
N SER A 698 -21.61 30.33 -20.92
CA SER A 698 -20.60 31.34 -21.27
C SER A 698 -19.94 31.04 -22.62
N MET A 699 -19.53 29.77 -22.84
CA MET A 699 -18.95 29.32 -24.11
C MET A 699 -19.96 29.41 -25.27
N TRP A 700 -21.21 28.99 -25.03
CA TRP A 700 -22.28 29.08 -26.02
C TRP A 700 -22.51 30.53 -26.45
N TYR A 701 -22.47 31.46 -25.48
CA TYR A 701 -22.56 32.89 -25.76
C TYR A 701 -21.38 33.40 -26.58
N GLN A 702 -20.19 32.92 -26.36
CA GLN A 702 -18.96 33.36 -27.01
C GLN A 702 -18.74 32.71 -28.40
N HIS A 703 -19.01 31.43 -28.53
CA HIS A 703 -18.62 30.63 -29.70
C HIS A 703 -19.80 30.09 -30.49
N GLY A 704 -21.02 30.04 -29.93
CA GLY A 704 -22.19 29.47 -30.57
C GLY A 704 -23.22 30.52 -31.01
N ASN A 705 -24.43 30.03 -31.32
CA ASN A 705 -25.56 30.89 -31.69
C ASN A 705 -26.12 31.58 -30.44
N GLN A 706 -25.82 32.90 -30.31
CA GLN A 706 -26.22 33.72 -29.16
C GLN A 706 -27.75 33.85 -29.02
N GLU A 707 -28.48 34.05 -30.15
CA GLU A 707 -29.93 34.19 -30.14
C GLU A 707 -30.62 32.93 -29.65
N ALA A 708 -30.10 31.74 -30.06
CA ALA A 708 -30.62 30.47 -29.60
C ALA A 708 -30.40 30.27 -28.08
N LEU A 709 -29.23 30.70 -27.55
CA LEU A 709 -28.98 30.66 -26.11
C LEU A 709 -29.94 31.59 -25.35
N ILE A 710 -30.09 32.85 -25.80
CA ILE A 710 -30.94 33.82 -25.15
C ILE A 710 -32.37 33.32 -25.09
N THR A 711 -32.91 32.85 -26.23
CA THR A 711 -34.24 32.25 -26.29
C THR A 711 -34.39 31.07 -25.33
N ALA A 712 -33.37 30.22 -25.27
CA ALA A 712 -33.37 29.07 -24.36
C ALA A 712 -33.36 29.48 -22.87
N LEU A 713 -32.56 30.52 -22.50
CA LEU A 713 -32.52 31.05 -21.14
C LEU A 713 -33.80 31.76 -20.75
N GLU A 714 -34.47 32.43 -21.71
CA GLU A 714 -35.78 33.11 -21.47
C GLU A 714 -36.91 32.10 -21.28
N THR A 715 -36.90 30.99 -22.00
CA THR A 715 -37.97 29.99 -21.98
C THR A 715 -37.80 28.95 -20.88
N ASN A 716 -36.61 28.67 -20.46
CA ASN A 716 -36.30 27.60 -19.44
C ASN A 716 -35.87 28.22 -18.10
N ARG A 717 -36.78 28.26 -17.14
CA ARG A 717 -36.52 28.82 -15.82
C ARG A 717 -35.36 28.16 -15.08
N LYS A 718 -35.15 26.85 -15.18
CA LYS A 718 -34.04 26.11 -14.56
C LYS A 718 -32.69 26.52 -15.16
N TRP A 719 -32.65 26.77 -16.44
CA TRP A 719 -31.45 27.26 -17.10
C TRP A 719 -31.20 28.73 -16.77
N GLN A 720 -32.26 29.54 -16.64
CA GLN A 720 -32.15 30.90 -16.19
C GLN A 720 -31.52 31.03 -14.81
N GLU A 721 -31.87 30.15 -13.86
CA GLU A 721 -31.27 30.11 -12.51
C GLU A 721 -29.76 29.93 -12.55
N ILE A 722 -29.21 29.25 -13.54
CA ILE A 722 -27.78 29.04 -13.69
C ILE A 722 -27.15 30.09 -14.60
N GLY A 723 -27.80 30.43 -15.71
CA GLY A 723 -27.30 31.27 -16.79
C GLY A 723 -27.69 32.75 -16.68
N TRP A 724 -28.34 33.17 -15.60
CA TRP A 724 -28.82 34.52 -15.42
C TRP A 724 -27.76 35.62 -15.64
N ARG A 725 -26.51 35.37 -15.29
CA ARG A 725 -25.40 36.31 -15.52
C ARG A 725 -25.20 36.56 -17.01
N THR A 726 -25.14 35.49 -17.80
CA THR A 726 -24.98 35.59 -19.26
C THR A 726 -26.16 36.32 -19.90
N LEU A 727 -27.39 36.06 -19.44
CA LEU A 727 -28.59 36.70 -19.91
C LEU A 727 -28.62 38.21 -19.54
N ALA A 728 -28.28 38.54 -18.29
CA ALA A 728 -28.24 39.93 -17.84
C ALA A 728 -27.15 40.75 -18.55
N GLU A 729 -25.95 40.15 -18.76
CA GLU A 729 -24.89 40.81 -19.50
C GLU A 729 -25.25 41.02 -20.98
N HIS A 730 -25.99 40.07 -21.59
CA HIS A 730 -26.51 40.23 -22.95
C HIS A 730 -27.41 41.44 -23.07
N TYR A 731 -28.39 41.56 -22.17
CA TYR A 731 -29.28 42.75 -22.16
C TYR A 731 -28.52 44.06 -21.96
N ALA A 732 -27.56 44.06 -21.04
CA ALA A 732 -26.73 45.24 -20.78
C ALA A 732 -25.87 45.63 -21.99
N ARG A 733 -25.32 44.71 -22.74
CA ARG A 733 -24.56 44.97 -23.98
C ARG A 733 -25.45 45.56 -25.08
N ASN A 734 -26.71 45.18 -25.11
CA ASN A 734 -27.69 45.72 -26.04
C ASN A 734 -28.38 47.00 -25.48
N SER A 735 -27.81 47.62 -24.44
CA SER A 735 -28.30 48.84 -23.79
C SER A 735 -29.69 48.71 -23.14
N ASP A 736 -30.19 47.47 -22.97
CA ASP A 736 -31.43 47.20 -22.21
C ASP A 736 -31.10 46.97 -20.73
N PHE A 737 -30.67 48.03 -20.07
CA PHE A 737 -30.25 47.97 -18.66
C PHE A 737 -31.41 47.64 -17.72
N GLN A 738 -32.65 47.93 -18.12
CA GLN A 738 -33.83 47.61 -17.32
C GLN A 738 -33.99 46.10 -17.22
N ARG A 739 -33.99 45.37 -18.34
CA ARG A 739 -34.08 43.92 -18.33
C ARG A 739 -32.83 43.28 -17.69
N ALA A 740 -31.65 43.86 -17.87
CA ALA A 740 -30.43 43.41 -17.22
C ALA A 740 -30.57 43.37 -15.70
N CYS A 741 -31.04 44.48 -15.10
CA CYS A 741 -31.29 44.57 -13.67
C CYS A 741 -32.40 43.60 -13.20
N GLN A 742 -33.52 43.52 -13.93
CA GLN A 742 -34.62 42.62 -13.59
C GLN A 742 -34.22 41.16 -13.62
N THR A 743 -33.34 40.78 -14.53
CA THR A 743 -32.81 39.42 -14.64
C THR A 743 -31.85 39.09 -13.52
N ALA A 744 -31.01 40.02 -13.09
CA ALA A 744 -29.97 39.75 -12.09
C ALA A 744 -30.50 39.70 -10.64
N ILE A 745 -31.44 40.59 -10.29
CA ILE A 745 -31.90 40.78 -8.90
C ILE A 745 -32.39 39.50 -8.21
N PRO A 746 -33.22 38.63 -8.84
CA PRO A 746 -33.76 37.45 -8.18
C PRO A 746 -32.68 36.42 -7.76
N PHE A 747 -31.49 36.47 -8.39
CA PHE A 747 -30.42 35.48 -8.22
C PHE A 747 -29.21 36.04 -7.46
N LEU A 748 -29.26 37.30 -7.05
CA LEU A 748 -28.24 37.86 -6.17
C LEU A 748 -28.36 37.24 -4.78
N PRO A 749 -27.22 37.03 -4.07
CA PRO A 749 -27.26 36.52 -2.70
C PRO A 749 -28.18 37.39 -1.84
N SER A 750 -29.05 36.73 -1.07
CA SER A 750 -29.89 37.45 -0.09
C SER A 750 -28.98 38.13 0.93
N VAL A 751 -29.09 39.42 1.01
CA VAL A 751 -28.30 40.26 1.91
C VAL A 751 -28.72 39.98 3.35
N ILE A 752 -27.80 39.51 4.18
CA ILE A 752 -27.99 39.58 5.64
C ILE A 752 -27.95 41.04 6.01
N ARG A 753 -29.13 41.62 6.16
CA ARG A 753 -29.26 42.99 6.66
C ARG A 753 -28.75 42.99 8.09
N THR A 754 -27.64 43.66 8.34
CA THR A 754 -27.26 44.00 9.72
C THR A 754 -28.43 44.77 10.34
N ALA A 755 -28.84 44.34 11.53
CA ALA A 755 -29.90 45.05 12.26
C ALA A 755 -29.58 46.54 12.29
N PRO A 756 -30.54 47.40 11.97
CA PRO A 756 -30.30 48.84 11.99
C PRO A 756 -29.79 49.24 13.35
N GLY A 757 -28.77 50.11 13.40
CA GLY A 757 -28.31 50.74 14.63
C GLY A 757 -29.45 51.42 15.33
N THR A 758 -29.43 51.43 16.64
CA THR A 758 -30.50 52.00 17.47
C THR A 758 -30.69 53.53 17.31
N SER A 759 -29.84 54.20 16.55
CA SER A 759 -29.89 55.66 16.35
C SER A 759 -30.57 55.98 15.02
N THR A 760 -31.78 56.54 15.10
CA THR A 760 -32.50 57.13 13.98
C THR A 760 -32.22 58.67 13.80
N ASN A 761 -31.31 59.21 14.62
CA ASN A 761 -30.98 60.65 14.60
C ASN A 761 -29.94 60.94 13.50
N ILE A 762 -30.40 61.43 12.38
CA ILE A 762 -29.58 61.79 11.21
C ILE A 762 -28.44 62.74 11.59
N ALA A 763 -28.72 63.80 12.35
CA ALA A 763 -27.71 64.78 12.73
C ALA A 763 -26.59 64.20 13.63
N ALA A 764 -26.90 63.17 14.41
CA ALA A 764 -25.89 62.43 15.20
C ALA A 764 -25.01 61.55 14.34
N LEU A 765 -25.60 60.84 13.37
CA LEU A 765 -24.90 59.98 12.45
C LEU A 765 -24.02 60.75 11.45
N GLU A 766 -24.50 61.93 10.97
CA GLU A 766 -23.69 62.83 10.16
C GLU A 766 -22.47 63.35 10.92
N ARG A 767 -22.66 63.75 12.21
CA ARG A 767 -21.55 64.14 13.06
C ARG A 767 -20.54 63.01 13.28
N ALA A 768 -21.03 61.73 13.48
CA ALA A 768 -20.15 60.57 13.63
C ALA A 768 -19.30 60.35 12.38
N LEU A 769 -19.87 60.54 11.19
CA LEU A 769 -19.16 60.43 9.93
C LEU A 769 -18.19 61.61 9.66
N LEU A 770 -18.47 62.79 10.23
CA LEU A 770 -17.52 63.93 10.20
C LEU A 770 -16.26 63.61 11.07
N TYR A 771 -16.42 62.89 12.19
CA TYR A 771 -15.29 62.47 13.02
C TYR A 771 -14.53 61.30 12.46
N ASN A 772 -15.22 60.31 11.89
CA ASN A 772 -14.65 59.13 11.24
C ASN A 772 -15.27 58.90 9.86
N PRO A 773 -14.75 59.53 8.81
CA PRO A 773 -15.30 59.39 7.45
C PRO A 773 -15.22 58.00 6.84
N THR A 774 -14.38 57.12 7.42
CA THR A 774 -14.15 55.76 6.94
C THR A 774 -15.03 54.72 7.62
N ASP A 775 -15.92 55.11 8.53
CA ASP A 775 -16.83 54.23 9.22
C ASP A 775 -18.01 53.85 8.33
N VAL A 776 -17.81 52.74 7.61
CA VAL A 776 -18.84 52.16 6.70
C VAL A 776 -20.12 51.80 7.45
N ARG A 777 -20.06 51.44 8.73
CA ARG A 777 -21.21 51.04 9.54
C ARG A 777 -22.12 52.27 9.82
N SER A 778 -21.54 53.36 10.31
CA SER A 778 -22.28 54.61 10.52
C SER A 778 -22.85 55.18 9.21
N GLY A 779 -22.14 54.94 8.07
CA GLY A 779 -22.63 55.26 6.74
C GLY A 779 -23.90 54.47 6.36
N ILE A 780 -23.92 53.16 6.67
CA ILE A 780 -25.10 52.30 6.43
C ILE A 780 -26.28 52.73 7.33
N ASP A 781 -26.02 53.03 8.61
CA ASP A 781 -27.05 53.48 9.55
C ASP A 781 -27.66 54.82 9.11
N LEU A 782 -26.84 55.77 8.67
CA LEU A 782 -27.30 57.07 8.11
C LEU A 782 -28.14 56.87 6.84
N PHE A 783 -27.70 56.00 5.96
CA PHE A 783 -28.46 55.64 4.73
C PHE A 783 -29.85 55.13 5.11
N GLN A 784 -29.96 54.21 6.06
CA GLN A 784 -31.26 53.66 6.46
C GLN A 784 -32.18 54.74 7.05
N ALA A 785 -31.66 55.63 7.89
CA ALA A 785 -32.40 56.72 8.45
C ALA A 785 -32.91 57.72 7.37
N GLN A 786 -32.05 58.11 6.41
CA GLN A 786 -32.40 58.99 5.29
C GLN A 786 -33.44 58.30 4.36
N LYS A 787 -33.26 57.00 4.06
CA LYS A 787 -34.23 56.23 3.25
C LYS A 787 -35.60 56.18 3.92
N THR A 788 -35.65 55.96 5.23
CA THR A 788 -36.92 55.95 5.99
C THR A 788 -37.64 57.34 6.00
N GLN A 789 -36.89 58.41 5.93
CA GLN A 789 -37.46 59.80 5.84
C GLN A 789 -37.83 60.20 4.40
N GLY A 790 -37.56 59.34 3.41
CA GLY A 790 -37.84 59.62 2.00
C GLY A 790 -36.78 60.45 1.27
N ASP A 791 -35.65 60.76 1.93
CA ASP A 791 -34.52 61.44 1.28
C ASP A 791 -33.68 60.47 0.50
N ILE A 792 -34.16 60.13 -0.68
CA ILE A 792 -33.50 59.18 -1.58
C ILE A 792 -32.16 59.71 -2.11
N ASP A 793 -32.06 60.99 -2.36
CA ASP A 793 -30.81 61.61 -2.86
C ASP A 793 -29.72 61.66 -1.79
N GLY A 794 -30.10 61.99 -0.54
CA GLY A 794 -29.18 61.88 0.61
C GLY A 794 -28.70 60.47 0.86
N ALA A 795 -29.64 59.55 0.88
CA ALA A 795 -29.35 58.10 1.04
C ALA A 795 -28.38 57.60 -0.03
N LEU A 796 -28.56 57.98 -1.29
CA LEU A 796 -27.68 57.59 -2.39
C LEU A 796 -26.26 58.13 -2.22
N ARG A 797 -26.13 59.44 -1.96
CA ARG A 797 -24.80 60.06 -1.71
C ARG A 797 -24.06 59.42 -0.52
N THR A 798 -24.79 59.09 0.52
CA THR A 798 -24.22 58.42 1.71
C THR A 798 -23.67 57.03 1.38
N LEU A 799 -24.44 56.21 0.65
CA LEU A 799 -24.00 54.90 0.25
C LEU A 799 -22.87 54.90 -0.78
N GLU A 800 -22.86 55.86 -1.73
CA GLU A 800 -21.76 56.00 -2.69
C GLU A 800 -20.45 56.31 -2.01
N LYS A 801 -20.46 57.16 -0.99
CA LYS A 801 -19.29 57.44 -0.13
C LYS A 801 -18.86 56.18 0.61
N ALA A 802 -19.80 55.44 1.22
CA ALA A 802 -19.47 54.19 1.92
C ALA A 802 -18.94 53.10 0.96
N ALA A 803 -19.45 53.02 -0.25
CA ALA A 803 -19.05 52.03 -1.28
C ALA A 803 -17.65 52.31 -1.83
N ALA A 804 -17.12 53.51 -1.67
CA ALA A 804 -15.77 53.88 -2.11
C ALA A 804 -14.65 53.23 -1.23
N PHE A 805 -14.97 52.70 -0.05
CA PHE A 805 -14.01 52.10 0.83
C PHE A 805 -13.83 50.59 0.52
N PRO A 806 -12.58 50.03 0.62
CA PRO A 806 -12.29 48.64 0.30
C PRO A 806 -13.06 47.63 1.17
N ASN A 807 -13.36 48.00 2.40
CA ASN A 807 -14.08 47.17 3.38
C ASN A 807 -15.61 47.27 3.26
N ALA A 808 -16.13 48.01 2.28
CA ALA A 808 -17.56 48.11 2.06
C ALA A 808 -18.13 46.73 1.63
N PRO A 809 -19.15 46.18 2.32
CA PRO A 809 -19.79 44.93 1.93
C PRO A 809 -20.44 45.01 0.55
N ALA A 810 -20.47 43.88 -0.16
CA ALA A 810 -21.03 43.80 -1.52
C ALA A 810 -22.51 44.27 -1.60
N TYR A 811 -23.28 44.11 -0.52
CA TYR A 811 -24.67 44.51 -0.49
C TYR A 811 -24.87 46.05 -0.55
N VAL A 812 -23.87 46.87 -0.17
CA VAL A 812 -23.94 48.34 -0.30
C VAL A 812 -24.14 48.71 -1.77
N ARG A 813 -23.45 48.02 -2.67
CA ARG A 813 -23.61 48.19 -4.12
C ARG A 813 -24.99 47.76 -4.60
N GLN A 814 -25.56 46.68 -4.03
CA GLN A 814 -26.91 46.22 -4.33
C GLN A 814 -27.97 47.25 -3.89
N GLU A 815 -27.80 47.88 -2.71
CA GLU A 815 -28.72 48.96 -2.24
C GLU A 815 -28.61 50.21 -3.12
N ILE A 816 -27.39 50.62 -3.51
CA ILE A 816 -27.18 51.72 -4.47
C ILE A 816 -27.92 51.43 -5.78
N ALA A 817 -27.77 50.21 -6.30
CA ALA A 817 -28.48 49.83 -7.52
C ALA A 817 -30.02 49.89 -7.35
N THR A 818 -30.54 49.50 -6.20
CA THR A 818 -31.98 49.59 -5.88
C THR A 818 -32.45 51.04 -5.88
N LEU A 819 -31.65 51.95 -5.30
CA LEU A 819 -31.98 53.37 -5.30
C LEU A 819 -31.96 53.98 -6.71
N TYR A 820 -30.98 53.62 -7.54
CA TYR A 820 -30.93 54.06 -8.93
C TYR A 820 -32.12 53.53 -9.76
N MET A 821 -32.57 52.29 -9.51
CA MET A 821 -33.77 51.77 -10.15
C MET A 821 -35.03 52.56 -9.74
N MET A 822 -35.15 52.95 -8.47
CA MET A 822 -36.26 53.81 -8.02
C MET A 822 -36.26 55.16 -8.76
N LYS A 823 -35.08 55.62 -9.15
CA LYS A 823 -34.90 56.85 -9.95
C LYS A 823 -34.99 56.62 -11.47
N GLN A 824 -35.25 55.39 -11.90
CA GLN A 824 -35.29 54.97 -13.31
C GLN A 824 -33.95 55.14 -14.06
N ASP A 825 -32.84 55.23 -13.33
CA ASP A 825 -31.49 55.25 -13.90
C ASP A 825 -30.94 53.84 -13.91
N PHE A 826 -31.46 53.04 -14.83
CA PHE A 826 -31.13 51.60 -14.95
C PHE A 826 -29.67 51.37 -15.37
N ARG A 827 -29.04 52.33 -16.05
CA ARG A 827 -27.64 52.22 -16.43
C ARG A 827 -26.73 52.19 -15.20
N ARG A 828 -26.86 53.20 -14.34
CA ARG A 828 -26.08 53.26 -13.09
C ARG A 828 -26.45 52.15 -12.12
N ALA A 829 -27.71 51.70 -12.12
CA ALA A 829 -28.14 50.53 -11.37
C ALA A 829 -27.36 49.28 -11.80
N TRP A 830 -27.28 49.03 -13.11
CA TRP A 830 -26.55 47.90 -13.64
C TRP A 830 -25.04 47.98 -13.33
N GLU A 831 -24.41 49.12 -13.48
CA GLU A 831 -22.99 49.30 -13.17
C GLU A 831 -22.67 48.88 -11.71
N ASN A 832 -23.53 49.28 -10.76
CA ASN A 832 -23.39 48.91 -9.36
C ASN A 832 -23.71 47.43 -9.10
N LEU A 833 -24.69 46.83 -9.74
CA LEU A 833 -24.96 45.38 -9.66
C LEU A 833 -23.80 44.59 -10.19
N ARG A 834 -23.19 45.01 -11.31
CA ARG A 834 -22.03 44.33 -11.90
C ARG A 834 -20.82 44.36 -10.96
N GLU A 835 -20.55 45.49 -10.28
CA GLU A 835 -19.50 45.58 -9.29
C GLU A 835 -19.79 44.69 -8.04
N ALA A 836 -21.05 44.62 -7.62
CA ALA A 836 -21.47 43.72 -6.53
C ALA A 836 -21.28 42.27 -6.85
N MET A 837 -21.45 41.87 -8.11
CA MET A 837 -21.22 40.46 -8.59
C MET A 837 -19.75 40.09 -8.70
N GLN A 838 -18.81 41.04 -8.73
CA GLN A 838 -17.38 40.83 -8.84
C GLN A 838 -16.70 40.70 -7.45
N LYS A 839 -17.35 41.19 -6.39
CA LYS A 839 -16.87 41.02 -5.01
C LYS A 839 -17.30 39.63 -4.49
N PRO A 840 -16.40 38.81 -3.91
CA PRO A 840 -16.72 37.50 -3.38
C PRO A 840 -17.69 37.55 -2.19
#